data_50fa75bfcb3bc3c468d7057abf50575f
#
_entry.id   50fa75bfcb3bc3c468d7057abf50575f
#
_cell.length_a   1.000
_cell.length_b   1.000
_cell.length_c   1.000
_cell.angle_alpha   90.00
_cell.angle_beta   90.00
_cell.angle_gamma   90.00
#
_symmetry.space_group_name_H-M   'P 1'
#
loop_
_entity.id
_entity.type
_entity.pdbx_description
1 polymer ?
#
loop_
_entity_poly.entity_id
_entity_poly.type
_entity_poly.pdbx_seq_one_letter_code
_entity_poly.pdbx_strand_id
1 'polypeptide(L)'
;PPDCPGDGSMIARIAVASAVFSMDKPFDYRIPDSLTLQPGQRVRVPFGASNRRTEGIVLAVMPDGAERPDGPALKPVEAALDPEPLLSRAALHLAAFVRERYFCTFYDAVRAILPAGVWFQPRDRYTLAENAAWDDRWRNPAAQAVFQTLQTLGGAAEESALRAQFEAEALQRALQYLRQKKLVTCETSHRRRVNDKTERIAVLAVPAEEARRFAQSHQASAPVQAAAMELLATLGECACKELGYYAGATSATLRRLEKLELLTLREQEVLPPPPPAAAADPKPLLLTPQQQAAYDSLSARLQDASPGTALLYGVTGSGKTVAYLRLIDDCLAAGRGAIVLVPEIALTPQLLRQFSARYGARVAVLHSALRISERYETWKRIRSGDADVVLGTRSAVFAPVRDLGLLIVDEEQEHTYQSENAPRYHAREVAIYRGAQEHALTVLGSATPTVESMYRAVTGAFGLCRITERYNGRPLPPVEIVDMKRELREGNASIISEPLLLALRENLRLGQQSILYLNRRGTSRMLACVECGSVPMCPGCSLPLTYHHANGRLMCHICGHSEPMPARCPVCGGHLRQIGCGTQRVEEQLQNLLPGVGVLRMDADTVSAVNTHEKLFRRFREERIPILLGTQMVAKGLDFENVTLSAVLDADLSLYASDYRAAETTFSLIAQVAGRAGRGKLGGRAILQTMTPQNQTIRFAAEQNYDAFFEAELPLRQLRGCPPYRDLLTVTFHGREEERVWQAALAFRARLDGLLHSEFYRGETAAVLGPAPASVARINYHYRCRLTLSCVNTRRLRELLAFLVREFAKDRSFRGVGAFVDVNGRE
;
A
#
# COMPACT_ATOMS: atom_id res chain seq x y z
N PRO A 1 15.07 5.89 -52.92
CA PRO A 1 14.62 6.74 -51.84
C PRO A 1 13.09 6.82 -51.94
N PRO A 2 12.35 6.34 -50.95
CA PRO A 2 10.94 6.70 -50.87
C PRO A 2 10.85 7.99 -50.07
N ASP A 3 9.99 8.84 -50.57
CA ASP A 3 9.62 10.18 -50.10
C ASP A 3 9.44 10.26 -48.61
N CYS A 4 10.02 11.30 -47.97
CA CYS A 4 9.64 11.78 -46.67
C CYS A 4 8.17 12.20 -46.72
N PRO A 5 7.30 11.67 -45.85
CA PRO A 5 5.96 12.23 -45.69
C PRO A 5 6.07 13.57 -45.00
N GLY A 6 5.35 14.53 -45.53
CA GLY A 6 5.34 15.93 -45.22
C GLY A 6 5.15 16.33 -43.74
N ASP A 7 5.42 17.56 -43.57
CA ASP A 7 5.23 18.50 -42.41
C ASP A 7 3.90 18.28 -41.64
N GLY A 8 3.78 17.16 -40.95
CA GLY A 8 2.60 16.79 -40.20
C GLY A 8 2.79 17.17 -38.73
N SER A 9 2.08 18.19 -38.24
CA SER A 9 2.02 18.51 -36.82
C SER A 9 1.68 17.27 -36.01
N MET A 10 2.42 17.00 -34.93
CA MET A 10 2.22 15.86 -34.05
C MET A 10 1.39 16.25 -32.83
N ILE A 11 0.55 15.34 -32.39
CA ILE A 11 -0.33 15.50 -31.22
C ILE A 11 0.10 14.54 -30.12
N ALA A 12 0.19 15.03 -28.89
CA ALA A 12 0.32 14.22 -27.69
C ALA A 12 -1.03 14.07 -26.97
N ARG A 13 -1.42 12.86 -26.71
CA ARG A 13 -2.56 12.54 -25.85
C ARG A 13 -2.09 12.43 -24.41
N ILE A 14 -2.58 13.28 -23.52
CA ILE A 14 -1.99 13.52 -22.19
C ILE A 14 -3.04 13.33 -21.09
N ALA A 15 -2.66 12.56 -20.06
CA ALA A 15 -3.38 12.52 -18.79
C ALA A 15 -2.86 13.64 -17.88
N VAL A 16 -3.73 14.54 -17.44
CA VAL A 16 -3.37 15.79 -16.75
C VAL A 16 -3.60 15.68 -15.25
N ALA A 17 -2.65 16.14 -14.44
CA ALA A 17 -2.68 16.08 -12.98
C ALA A 17 -3.86 16.80 -12.32
N SER A 18 -4.33 17.88 -12.93
CA SER A 18 -5.44 18.69 -12.42
C SER A 18 -6.82 18.16 -12.81
N ALA A 19 -6.90 17.04 -13.55
CA ALA A 19 -8.19 16.44 -13.89
C ALA A 19 -8.77 15.76 -12.66
N VAL A 20 -9.98 16.16 -12.28
CA VAL A 20 -10.80 15.46 -11.28
C VAL A 20 -11.52 14.28 -11.93
N PHE A 21 -11.97 13.29 -11.16
CA PHE A 21 -12.60 12.08 -11.70
C PHE A 21 -13.77 12.38 -12.64
N SER A 22 -14.55 13.43 -12.37
CA SER A 22 -15.68 13.86 -13.23
C SER A 22 -15.25 14.34 -14.63
N MET A 23 -13.99 14.72 -14.81
CA MET A 23 -13.41 15.18 -16.07
C MET A 23 -12.23 14.31 -16.52
N ASP A 24 -12.06 13.11 -15.94
CA ASP A 24 -10.94 12.23 -16.26
C ASP A 24 -11.09 11.60 -17.65
N LYS A 25 -10.53 12.33 -18.62
CA LYS A 25 -10.29 11.87 -19.98
C LYS A 25 -8.90 12.31 -20.43
N PRO A 26 -8.29 11.60 -21.36
CA PRO A 26 -7.09 12.13 -22.00
C PRO A 26 -7.40 13.42 -22.77
N PHE A 27 -6.47 14.38 -22.73
CA PHE A 27 -6.54 15.63 -23.45
C PHE A 27 -5.48 15.66 -24.55
N ASP A 28 -5.85 16.16 -25.73
CA ASP A 28 -4.95 16.27 -26.85
C ASP A 28 -4.27 17.65 -26.86
N TYR A 29 -2.94 17.64 -27.07
CA TYR A 29 -2.09 18.84 -27.12
C TYR A 29 -1.22 18.76 -28.36
N ARG A 30 -0.95 19.93 -29.00
CA ARG A 30 0.00 20.01 -30.10
C ARG A 30 1.44 19.89 -29.56
N ILE A 31 2.27 19.12 -30.22
CA ILE A 31 3.70 19.03 -29.93
C ILE A 31 4.40 20.11 -30.76
N PRO A 32 5.11 21.07 -30.14
CA PRO A 32 5.94 22.04 -30.89
C PRO A 32 7.10 21.33 -31.61
N ASP A 33 7.54 21.83 -32.75
CA ASP A 33 8.63 21.26 -33.56
C ASP A 33 9.97 21.16 -32.79
N SER A 34 10.12 22.00 -31.76
CA SER A 34 11.29 21.98 -30.88
C SER A 34 11.29 20.83 -29.83
N LEU A 35 10.21 20.05 -29.75
CA LEU A 35 10.05 18.98 -28.76
C LEU A 35 9.81 17.64 -29.43
N THR A 36 10.57 16.64 -28.97
CA THR A 36 10.30 15.23 -29.27
C THR A 36 9.76 14.55 -28.03
N LEU A 37 8.56 13.99 -28.11
CA LEU A 37 7.89 13.34 -26.98
C LEU A 37 7.66 11.85 -27.24
N GLN A 38 7.68 11.08 -26.15
CA GLN A 38 7.42 9.65 -26.16
C GLN A 38 6.33 9.28 -25.12
N PRO A 39 5.53 8.23 -25.35
CA PRO A 39 4.62 7.72 -24.35
C PRO A 39 5.34 7.38 -23.03
N GLY A 40 4.73 7.72 -21.89
CA GLY A 40 5.31 7.54 -20.56
C GLY A 40 6.17 8.71 -20.06
N GLN A 41 6.39 9.73 -20.89
CA GLN A 41 7.15 10.93 -20.53
C GLN A 41 6.26 11.94 -19.80
N ARG A 42 6.80 12.62 -18.78
CA ARG A 42 6.10 13.74 -18.14
C ARG A 42 6.31 15.03 -18.91
N VAL A 43 5.26 15.80 -18.97
CA VAL A 43 5.24 17.07 -19.65
C VAL A 43 4.56 18.16 -18.82
N ARG A 44 4.87 19.40 -19.13
CA ARG A 44 4.15 20.58 -18.64
C ARG A 44 3.20 21.06 -19.69
N VAL A 45 1.95 21.26 -19.29
CA VAL A 45 0.87 21.71 -20.19
C VAL A 45 0.00 22.79 -19.56
N PRO A 46 -0.56 23.72 -20.35
CA PRO A 46 -1.56 24.64 -19.89
C PRO A 46 -2.94 23.95 -19.81
N PHE A 47 -3.62 24.01 -18.66
CA PHE A 47 -4.89 23.35 -18.44
C PHE A 47 -6.00 24.31 -17.98
N GLY A 48 -7.23 24.04 -18.39
CA GLY A 48 -8.42 24.84 -18.05
C GLY A 48 -8.50 26.19 -18.77
N ALA A 49 -9.54 26.98 -18.50
CA ALA A 49 -9.77 28.30 -19.12
C ALA A 49 -8.68 29.33 -18.72
N SER A 50 -8.12 29.18 -17.53
CA SER A 50 -7.05 30.07 -17.01
C SER A 50 -5.64 29.70 -17.47
N ASN A 51 -5.47 28.70 -18.32
CA ASN A 51 -4.17 28.18 -18.76
C ASN A 51 -3.20 27.88 -17.59
N ARG A 52 -3.72 27.35 -16.49
CA ARG A 52 -2.90 26.97 -15.34
C ARG A 52 -1.88 25.91 -15.77
N ARG A 53 -0.62 26.18 -15.55
CA ARG A 53 0.45 25.21 -15.78
C ARG A 53 0.30 24.02 -14.88
N THR A 54 0.28 22.83 -15.46
CA THR A 54 0.12 21.57 -14.73
C THR A 54 0.97 20.49 -15.34
N GLU A 55 1.25 19.43 -14.56
CA GLU A 55 1.93 18.25 -15.06
C GLU A 55 0.96 17.34 -15.80
N GLY A 56 1.47 16.63 -16.79
CA GLY A 56 0.76 15.57 -17.49
C GLY A 56 1.69 14.42 -17.87
N ILE A 57 1.08 13.29 -18.20
CA ILE A 57 1.77 12.10 -18.71
C ILE A 57 1.33 11.88 -20.14
N VAL A 58 2.29 11.73 -21.05
CA VAL A 58 2.04 11.37 -22.44
C VAL A 58 1.58 9.92 -22.50
N LEU A 59 0.39 9.69 -23.03
CA LEU A 59 -0.20 8.35 -23.20
C LEU A 59 0.06 7.81 -24.60
N ALA A 60 -0.03 8.69 -25.58
CA ALA A 60 0.21 8.37 -26.98
C ALA A 60 0.69 9.62 -27.72
N VAL A 61 1.46 9.38 -28.77
CA VAL A 61 1.86 10.39 -29.76
C VAL A 61 1.32 9.92 -31.12
N MET A 62 0.67 10.81 -31.84
CA MET A 62 0.04 10.50 -33.12
C MET A 62 0.16 11.68 -34.08
N PRO A 63 0.09 11.45 -35.39
CA PRO A 63 -0.03 12.53 -36.38
C PRO A 63 -1.32 13.32 -36.15
N ASP A 64 -1.30 14.62 -36.44
CA ASP A 64 -2.51 15.45 -36.47
C ASP A 64 -3.35 15.00 -37.68
N GLY A 65 -4.26 14.06 -37.44
CA GLY A 65 -5.13 13.55 -38.48
C GLY A 65 -6.25 14.54 -38.78
N ALA A 66 -6.55 14.75 -40.02
CA ALA A 66 -7.45 15.72 -40.62
C ALA A 66 -8.95 15.66 -40.21
N GLU A 67 -9.32 14.96 -39.13
CA GLU A 67 -10.70 14.74 -38.73
C GLU A 67 -11.21 15.65 -37.59
N ARG A 68 -10.79 16.93 -37.56
CA ARG A 68 -11.36 17.91 -36.66
C ARG A 68 -11.67 19.24 -37.38
N PRO A 69 -12.64 19.27 -38.28
CA PRO A 69 -12.94 20.51 -39.00
C PRO A 69 -13.43 21.65 -38.10
N ASP A 70 -13.97 21.39 -36.89
CA ASP A 70 -14.62 22.40 -36.01
C ASP A 70 -14.17 22.34 -34.52
N GLY A 71 -13.02 21.74 -34.21
CA GLY A 71 -12.50 21.67 -32.83
C GLY A 71 -11.74 22.92 -32.40
N PRO A 72 -11.74 23.31 -31.12
CA PRO A 72 -10.93 24.40 -30.62
C PRO A 72 -9.45 24.14 -30.87
N ALA A 73 -8.67 25.18 -31.19
CA ALA A 73 -7.23 25.09 -31.42
C ALA A 73 -6.52 24.36 -30.24
N LEU A 74 -5.71 23.32 -30.56
CA LEU A 74 -5.00 22.58 -29.56
C LEU A 74 -3.93 23.45 -28.89
N LYS A 75 -3.91 23.43 -27.56
CA LYS A 75 -2.88 24.11 -26.78
C LYS A 75 -1.53 23.38 -26.97
N PRO A 76 -0.40 24.12 -27.04
CA PRO A 76 0.90 23.49 -27.15
C PRO A 76 1.35 22.88 -25.82
N VAL A 77 2.16 21.80 -25.90
CA VAL A 77 2.97 21.33 -24.78
C VAL A 77 4.06 22.37 -24.52
N GLU A 78 4.24 22.78 -23.25
CA GLU A 78 5.23 23.81 -22.90
C GLU A 78 6.65 23.26 -22.79
N ALA A 79 6.80 22.09 -22.17
CA ALA A 79 8.10 21.46 -21.96
C ALA A 79 7.97 19.96 -21.63
N ALA A 80 8.98 19.17 -22.00
CA ALA A 80 9.25 17.88 -21.40
C ALA A 80 9.91 18.09 -20.03
N LEU A 81 9.46 17.36 -19.02
CA LEU A 81 9.96 17.45 -17.64
C LEU A 81 11.08 16.44 -17.35
N ASP A 82 11.16 15.39 -18.14
CA ASP A 82 12.19 14.37 -18.06
C ASP A 82 12.83 14.16 -19.44
N PRO A 83 14.14 13.85 -19.51
CA PRO A 83 14.80 13.58 -20.78
C PRO A 83 14.31 12.27 -21.43
N GLU A 84 13.89 11.29 -20.60
CA GLU A 84 13.41 9.99 -21.04
C GLU A 84 12.06 9.65 -20.42
N PRO A 85 11.27 8.74 -21.03
CA PRO A 85 10.03 8.26 -20.46
C PRO A 85 10.27 7.61 -19.07
N LEU A 86 9.49 8.01 -18.06
CA LEU A 86 9.54 7.40 -16.73
C LEU A 86 8.73 6.10 -16.65
N LEU A 87 7.71 5.97 -17.49
CA LEU A 87 6.83 4.81 -17.55
C LEU A 87 7.07 4.04 -18.84
N SER A 88 7.26 2.73 -18.72
CA SER A 88 7.26 1.82 -19.86
C SER A 88 5.83 1.67 -20.40
N ARG A 89 5.71 1.09 -21.61
CA ARG A 89 4.41 0.74 -22.20
C ARG A 89 3.61 -0.20 -21.27
N ALA A 90 4.28 -1.17 -20.65
CA ALA A 90 3.66 -2.07 -19.68
C ALA A 90 3.11 -1.31 -18.47
N ALA A 91 3.86 -0.34 -17.93
CA ALA A 91 3.41 0.50 -16.82
C ALA A 91 2.23 1.41 -17.20
N LEU A 92 2.14 1.90 -18.44
CA LEU A 92 0.97 2.64 -18.92
C LEU A 92 -0.28 1.75 -19.01
N HIS A 93 -0.15 0.50 -19.49
CA HIS A 93 -1.24 -0.47 -19.50
C HIS A 93 -1.68 -0.82 -18.07
N LEU A 94 -0.71 -0.99 -17.16
CA LEU A 94 -1.00 -1.22 -15.74
C LEU A 94 -1.75 -0.02 -15.12
N ALA A 95 -1.39 1.21 -15.46
CA ALA A 95 -2.11 2.41 -15.03
C ALA A 95 -3.55 2.44 -15.57
N ALA A 96 -3.75 2.03 -16.83
CA ALA A 96 -5.08 1.92 -17.42
C ALA A 96 -5.93 0.87 -16.71
N PHE A 97 -5.36 -0.29 -16.39
CA PHE A 97 -6.03 -1.32 -15.58
C PHE A 97 -6.43 -0.81 -14.19
N VAL A 98 -5.50 -0.17 -13.47
CA VAL A 98 -5.77 0.38 -12.12
C VAL A 98 -6.88 1.42 -12.19
N ARG A 99 -6.83 2.33 -13.17
CA ARG A 99 -7.87 3.34 -13.40
C ARG A 99 -9.26 2.74 -13.60
N GLU A 100 -9.37 1.77 -14.51
CA GLU A 100 -10.64 1.13 -14.86
C GLU A 100 -11.17 0.26 -13.72
N ARG A 101 -10.30 -0.53 -13.09
CA ARG A 101 -10.70 -1.49 -12.05
C ARG A 101 -11.07 -0.82 -10.75
N TYR A 102 -10.40 0.30 -10.38
CA TYR A 102 -10.52 0.93 -9.06
C TYR A 102 -11.06 2.36 -9.07
N PHE A 103 -11.73 2.77 -10.16
CA PHE A 103 -12.46 4.03 -10.26
C PHE A 103 -11.66 5.26 -9.82
N CYS A 104 -10.45 5.40 -10.30
CA CYS A 104 -9.59 6.56 -10.06
C CYS A 104 -9.28 7.31 -11.35
N THR A 105 -8.63 8.47 -11.25
CA THR A 105 -8.11 9.15 -12.44
C THR A 105 -6.90 8.40 -13.00
N PHE A 106 -6.61 8.59 -14.29
CA PHE A 106 -5.40 8.01 -14.86
C PHE A 106 -4.14 8.54 -14.16
N TYR A 107 -4.17 9.81 -13.78
CA TYR A 107 -3.06 10.44 -13.07
C TYR A 107 -2.90 9.88 -11.64
N ASP A 108 -3.98 9.55 -10.93
CA ASP A 108 -3.89 8.87 -9.62
C ASP A 108 -3.26 7.49 -9.75
N ALA A 109 -3.62 6.74 -10.82
CA ALA A 109 -3.00 5.45 -11.11
C ALA A 109 -1.49 5.59 -11.35
N VAL A 110 -1.08 6.58 -12.15
CA VAL A 110 0.34 6.88 -12.39
C VAL A 110 1.06 7.31 -11.10
N ARG A 111 0.40 8.10 -10.25
CA ARG A 111 0.96 8.48 -8.93
C ARG A 111 1.19 7.31 -8.00
N ALA A 112 0.39 6.26 -8.10
CA ALA A 112 0.61 5.04 -7.33
C ALA A 112 1.81 4.23 -7.86
N ILE A 113 2.06 4.27 -9.17
CA ILE A 113 3.16 3.54 -9.84
C ILE A 113 4.50 4.24 -9.61
N LEU A 114 4.56 5.57 -9.69
CA LEU A 114 5.79 6.33 -9.54
C LEU A 114 6.07 6.71 -8.09
N PRO A 115 7.33 6.70 -7.65
CA PRO A 115 7.68 7.08 -6.27
C PRO A 115 7.44 8.57 -6.02
N ALA A 116 7.12 8.91 -4.77
CA ALA A 116 6.81 10.29 -4.38
C ALA A 116 7.94 11.30 -4.64
N GLY A 117 9.20 10.84 -4.73
CA GLY A 117 10.37 11.67 -5.02
C GLY A 117 10.44 12.21 -6.45
N VAL A 118 9.73 11.57 -7.38
CA VAL A 118 9.68 11.98 -8.80
C VAL A 118 8.89 13.29 -8.99
N TRP A 119 7.86 13.52 -8.17
CA TRP A 119 6.90 14.61 -8.38
C TRP A 119 7.49 15.96 -8.07
N PHE A 120 7.17 16.96 -8.90
CA PHE A 120 7.49 18.34 -8.64
C PHE A 120 6.55 18.91 -7.56
N GLN A 121 7.10 19.69 -6.64
CA GLN A 121 6.31 20.54 -5.76
C GLN A 121 6.27 21.92 -6.36
N PRO A 122 5.09 22.49 -6.60
CA PRO A 122 4.98 23.90 -6.94
C PRO A 122 5.45 24.70 -5.72
N ARG A 123 6.39 25.59 -5.93
CA ARG A 123 6.81 26.60 -4.96
C ARG A 123 6.36 27.93 -5.48
N ASP A 124 5.37 28.48 -4.83
CA ASP A 124 4.86 29.79 -5.11
C ASP A 124 5.75 30.83 -4.38
N ARG A 125 6.40 31.69 -5.16
CA ARG A 125 7.14 32.85 -4.68
C ARG A 125 6.32 34.09 -4.94
N TYR A 126 6.00 34.79 -3.89
CA TYR A 126 5.25 36.02 -3.93
C TYR A 126 6.24 37.21 -3.88
N THR A 127 6.12 38.11 -4.86
CA THR A 127 6.98 39.29 -4.97
C THR A 127 6.11 40.53 -4.96
N LEU A 128 6.45 41.52 -4.17
CA LEU A 128 5.78 42.82 -4.21
C LEU A 128 5.98 43.47 -5.57
N ALA A 129 4.92 44.11 -6.11
CA ALA A 129 5.02 44.89 -7.33
C ALA A 129 5.93 46.10 -7.13
N GLU A 130 6.59 46.53 -8.20
CA GLU A 130 7.35 47.80 -8.19
C GLU A 130 6.43 48.93 -7.75
N ASN A 131 6.81 49.67 -6.71
CA ASN A 131 6.03 50.76 -6.10
C ASN A 131 4.74 50.34 -5.39
N ALA A 132 4.64 49.04 -4.94
CA ALA A 132 3.51 48.61 -4.14
C ALA A 132 3.44 49.40 -2.81
N ALA A 133 2.39 50.13 -2.60
CA ALA A 133 2.08 50.84 -1.36
C ALA A 133 0.74 50.39 -0.80
N TRP A 134 0.69 50.20 0.52
CA TRP A 134 -0.58 49.89 1.21
C TRP A 134 -1.44 51.14 1.30
N ASP A 135 -2.71 51.03 0.95
CA ASP A 135 -3.69 52.08 1.13
C ASP A 135 -4.47 51.82 2.42
N ASP A 136 -4.35 52.69 3.41
CA ASP A 136 -4.98 52.57 4.74
C ASP A 136 -6.53 52.55 4.68
N ARG A 137 -7.12 52.90 3.55
CA ARG A 137 -8.55 52.72 3.31
C ARG A 137 -8.95 51.27 3.13
N TRP A 138 -7.98 50.36 2.90
CA TRP A 138 -8.26 48.92 2.76
C TRP A 138 -8.34 48.25 4.11
N ARG A 139 -9.56 47.95 4.57
CA ARG A 139 -9.82 47.31 5.86
C ARG A 139 -9.63 45.78 5.79
N ASN A 140 -8.40 45.30 5.64
CA ASN A 140 -8.07 43.87 5.66
C ASN A 140 -6.77 43.63 6.48
N PRO A 141 -6.88 43.46 7.81
CA PRO A 141 -5.73 43.32 8.72
C PRO A 141 -4.81 42.14 8.35
N ALA A 142 -5.39 41.00 7.94
CA ALA A 142 -4.62 39.82 7.55
C ALA A 142 -3.78 40.08 6.30
N ALA A 143 -4.36 40.73 5.29
CA ALA A 143 -3.62 41.08 4.07
C ALA A 143 -2.56 42.17 4.34
N GLN A 144 -2.81 43.11 5.23
CA GLN A 144 -1.84 44.10 5.68
C GLN A 144 -0.65 43.46 6.37
N ALA A 145 -0.87 42.53 7.30
CA ALA A 145 0.19 41.81 7.97
C ALA A 145 1.08 41.00 7.00
N VAL A 146 0.47 40.32 6.03
CA VAL A 146 1.21 39.57 4.98
C VAL A 146 2.00 40.53 4.10
N PHE A 147 1.45 41.72 3.73
CA PHE A 147 2.13 42.73 2.97
C PHE A 147 3.35 43.29 3.69
N GLN A 148 3.20 43.65 4.98
CA GLN A 148 4.31 44.11 5.83
C GLN A 148 5.39 43.03 5.99
N THR A 149 5.00 41.77 6.15
CA THR A 149 5.95 40.66 6.23
C THR A 149 6.74 40.52 4.93
N LEU A 150 6.09 40.63 3.77
CA LEU A 150 6.80 40.65 2.49
C LEU A 150 7.79 41.83 2.37
N GLN A 151 7.43 43.02 2.87
CA GLN A 151 8.36 44.17 2.90
C GLN A 151 9.59 43.87 3.79
N THR A 152 9.38 43.29 4.98
CA THR A 152 10.49 42.95 5.90
C THR A 152 11.41 41.87 5.36
N LEU A 153 10.87 40.98 4.52
CA LEU A 153 11.63 39.91 3.84
C LEU A 153 12.30 40.37 2.53
N GLY A 154 12.42 41.69 2.29
CA GLY A 154 13.09 42.23 1.10
C GLY A 154 12.23 42.22 -0.16
N GLY A 155 10.93 42.25 -0.02
CA GLY A 155 9.96 42.39 -1.12
C GLY A 155 9.56 41.05 -1.77
N ALA A 156 10.16 39.93 -1.41
CA ALA A 156 9.80 38.61 -1.97
C ALA A 156 9.95 37.48 -0.94
N ALA A 157 9.00 36.54 -0.94
CA ALA A 157 9.10 35.36 -0.08
C ALA A 157 8.47 34.12 -0.75
N GLU A 158 8.98 32.91 -0.42
CA GLU A 158 8.30 31.66 -0.73
C GLU A 158 7.07 31.50 0.17
N GLU A 159 6.01 30.87 -0.33
CA GLU A 159 4.78 30.61 0.44
C GLU A 159 5.08 29.81 1.71
N SER A 160 6.08 28.91 1.67
CA SER A 160 6.54 28.13 2.82
C SER A 160 7.03 29.01 3.99
N ALA A 161 7.72 30.08 3.71
CA ALA A 161 8.19 31.05 4.71
C ALA A 161 7.03 31.85 5.32
N LEU A 162 6.02 32.17 4.52
CA LEU A 162 4.81 32.85 4.98
C LEU A 162 3.92 31.91 5.81
N ARG A 163 3.79 30.66 5.42
CA ARG A 163 3.04 29.62 6.19
C ARG A 163 3.63 29.33 7.58
N ALA A 164 4.90 29.62 7.79
CA ALA A 164 5.51 29.50 9.11
C ALA A 164 5.01 30.57 10.11
N GLN A 165 4.44 31.69 9.59
CA GLN A 165 4.03 32.83 10.42
C GLN A 165 2.51 33.06 10.39
N PHE A 166 1.78 32.51 9.44
CA PHE A 166 0.35 32.71 9.26
C PHE A 166 -0.41 31.39 9.12
N GLU A 167 -1.64 31.38 9.61
CA GLU A 167 -2.55 30.24 9.44
C GLU A 167 -2.90 30.08 7.93
N ALA A 168 -2.96 28.83 7.46
CA ALA A 168 -3.04 28.50 6.04
C ALA A 168 -4.25 29.13 5.32
N GLU A 169 -5.45 29.10 5.94
CA GLU A 169 -6.65 29.70 5.32
C GLU A 169 -6.61 31.23 5.31
N ALA A 170 -6.09 31.83 6.38
CA ALA A 170 -5.96 33.28 6.47
C ALA A 170 -4.93 33.80 5.47
N LEU A 171 -3.80 33.10 5.33
CA LEU A 171 -2.75 33.42 4.35
C LEU A 171 -3.29 33.36 2.92
N GLN A 172 -4.01 32.29 2.55
CA GLN A 172 -4.56 32.14 1.20
C GLN A 172 -5.52 33.29 0.84
N ARG A 173 -6.41 33.66 1.77
CA ARG A 173 -7.33 34.78 1.58
C ARG A 173 -6.60 36.12 1.46
N ALA A 174 -5.58 36.31 2.29
CA ALA A 174 -4.75 37.53 2.25
C ALA A 174 -3.98 37.64 0.94
N LEU A 175 -3.31 36.58 0.49
CA LEU A 175 -2.58 36.55 -0.78
C LEU A 175 -3.50 36.74 -2.00
N GLN A 176 -4.67 36.15 -1.97
CA GLN A 176 -5.69 36.35 -3.02
C GLN A 176 -6.13 37.83 -3.07
N TYR A 177 -6.37 38.46 -1.92
CA TYR A 177 -6.69 39.88 -1.82
C TYR A 177 -5.56 40.76 -2.38
N LEU A 178 -4.32 40.50 -1.96
CA LEU A 178 -3.14 41.25 -2.44
C LEU A 178 -2.94 41.12 -3.96
N ARG A 179 -3.20 39.95 -4.54
CA ARG A 179 -3.16 39.75 -6.00
C ARG A 179 -4.28 40.51 -6.72
N GLN A 180 -5.49 40.50 -6.17
CA GLN A 180 -6.62 41.28 -6.73
C GLN A 180 -6.32 42.76 -6.76
N LYS A 181 -5.60 43.27 -5.74
CA LYS A 181 -5.16 44.64 -5.66
C LYS A 181 -3.87 44.93 -6.46
N LYS A 182 -3.33 43.91 -7.17
CA LYS A 182 -2.08 44.01 -7.96
C LYS A 182 -0.85 44.44 -7.13
N LEU A 183 -0.88 44.23 -5.82
CA LEU A 183 0.24 44.54 -4.93
C LEU A 183 1.30 43.43 -4.92
N VAL A 184 0.93 42.23 -5.31
CA VAL A 184 1.80 41.08 -5.29
C VAL A 184 1.67 40.30 -6.59
N THR A 185 2.82 39.90 -7.15
CA THR A 185 2.93 38.94 -8.25
C THR A 185 3.28 37.57 -7.66
N CYS A 186 2.81 36.51 -8.28
CA CYS A 186 3.12 35.12 -7.86
C CYS A 186 3.82 34.43 -9.03
N GLU A 187 5.02 33.97 -8.77
CA GLU A 187 5.76 33.11 -9.67
C GLU A 187 5.78 31.70 -9.10
N THR A 188 5.20 30.76 -9.83
CA THR A 188 5.25 29.35 -9.46
C THR A 188 6.47 28.71 -10.09
N SER A 189 7.47 28.38 -9.27
CA SER A 189 8.59 27.54 -9.67
C SER A 189 8.28 26.07 -9.32
N HIS A 190 8.74 25.15 -10.15
CA HIS A 190 8.57 23.72 -9.93
C HIS A 190 9.91 23.11 -9.56
N ARG A 191 10.07 22.68 -8.31
CA ARG A 191 11.26 21.97 -7.87
C ARG A 191 10.95 20.51 -7.59
N ARG A 192 11.79 19.58 -8.03
CA ARG A 192 11.64 18.17 -7.65
C ARG A 192 11.65 18.04 -6.12
N ARG A 193 10.79 17.18 -5.60
CA ARG A 193 10.69 16.92 -4.15
C ARG A 193 11.99 16.36 -3.58
N VAL A 194 12.73 15.63 -4.40
CA VAL A 194 14.08 15.11 -4.12
C VAL A 194 14.96 15.48 -5.30
N ASN A 195 16.08 16.15 -5.05
CA ASN A 195 17.11 16.36 -6.07
C ASN A 195 18.00 15.12 -6.10
N ASP A 196 18.50 14.78 -7.29
CA ASP A 196 19.51 13.77 -7.44
C ASP A 196 20.76 14.20 -6.66
N LYS A 197 21.38 13.29 -5.95
CA LYS A 197 22.69 13.54 -5.37
C LYS A 197 23.69 13.56 -6.51
N THR A 198 24.17 14.75 -6.86
CA THR A 198 25.21 14.90 -7.86
C THR A 198 26.55 15.13 -7.19
N GLU A 199 27.59 14.55 -7.75
CA GLU A 199 28.97 14.82 -7.43
C GLU A 199 29.65 15.41 -8.67
N ARG A 200 30.51 16.38 -8.46
CA ARG A 200 31.30 16.95 -9.54
C ARG A 200 32.49 16.06 -9.82
N ILE A 201 32.60 15.61 -11.04
CA ILE A 201 33.71 14.82 -11.58
C ILE A 201 34.54 15.72 -12.48
N ALA A 202 35.84 15.71 -12.24
CA ALA A 202 36.80 16.31 -13.15
C ALA A 202 37.26 15.25 -14.15
N VAL A 203 37.08 15.51 -15.43
CA VAL A 203 37.47 14.64 -16.54
C VAL A 203 38.62 15.30 -17.29
N LEU A 204 39.68 14.54 -17.57
CA LEU A 204 40.82 15.04 -18.33
C LEU A 204 40.36 15.43 -19.73
N ALA A 205 40.67 16.65 -20.18
CA ALA A 205 40.32 17.18 -21.49
C ALA A 205 41.45 17.09 -22.53
N VAL A 206 42.67 16.78 -22.07
CA VAL A 206 43.85 16.66 -22.89
C VAL A 206 44.47 15.25 -22.83
N PRO A 207 45.33 14.85 -23.75
CA PRO A 207 46.01 13.55 -23.65
C PRO A 207 46.80 13.40 -22.33
N ALA A 208 46.85 12.20 -21.77
CA ALA A 208 47.51 11.93 -20.47
C ALA A 208 49.01 12.37 -20.47
N GLU A 209 49.70 12.29 -21.59
CA GLU A 209 51.11 12.77 -21.69
C GLU A 209 51.21 14.28 -21.60
N GLU A 210 50.28 15.03 -22.14
CA GLU A 210 50.22 16.47 -22.03
C GLU A 210 49.91 16.90 -20.59
N ALA A 211 49.01 16.23 -19.94
CA ALA A 211 48.71 16.42 -18.52
C ALA A 211 49.95 16.18 -17.65
N ARG A 212 50.70 15.13 -17.91
CA ARG A 212 52.00 14.86 -17.18
C ARG A 212 53.04 15.93 -17.45
N ARG A 213 53.20 16.41 -18.70
CA ARG A 213 54.12 17.50 -19.02
C ARG A 213 53.73 18.78 -18.29
N PHE A 214 52.43 19.12 -18.26
CA PHE A 214 51.95 20.24 -17.47
C PHE A 214 52.28 20.07 -15.99
N ALA A 215 52.01 18.90 -15.42
CA ALA A 215 52.35 18.58 -14.02
C ALA A 215 53.85 18.78 -13.72
N GLN A 216 54.75 18.25 -14.57
CA GLN A 216 56.19 18.41 -14.42
C GLN A 216 56.65 19.85 -14.51
N SER A 217 56.14 20.61 -15.47
CA SER A 217 56.58 22.01 -15.67
C SER A 217 56.04 22.96 -14.58
N HIS A 218 54.98 22.58 -13.87
CA HIS A 218 54.34 23.41 -12.85
C HIS A 218 54.56 22.88 -11.42
N GLN A 219 55.34 21.85 -11.21
CA GLN A 219 55.55 21.22 -9.92
C GLN A 219 56.09 22.21 -8.87
N ALA A 220 57.00 23.14 -9.24
CA ALA A 220 57.54 24.13 -8.32
C ALA A 220 56.66 25.37 -8.17
N SER A 221 55.99 25.82 -9.24
CA SER A 221 55.20 27.07 -9.28
C SER A 221 53.74 26.91 -8.85
N ALA A 222 53.13 25.74 -9.10
CA ALA A 222 51.76 25.43 -8.78
C ALA A 222 51.57 23.96 -8.35
N PRO A 223 52.13 23.56 -7.20
CA PRO A 223 52.21 22.14 -6.81
C PRO A 223 50.88 21.44 -6.71
N VAL A 224 49.80 22.15 -6.27
CA VAL A 224 48.44 21.59 -6.16
C VAL A 224 47.83 21.32 -7.55
N GLN A 225 48.07 22.20 -8.53
CA GLN A 225 47.60 21.97 -9.90
C GLN A 225 48.37 20.82 -10.55
N ALA A 226 49.67 20.74 -10.32
CA ALA A 226 50.52 19.68 -10.81
C ALA A 226 50.09 18.31 -10.26
N ALA A 227 49.85 18.23 -8.94
CA ALA A 227 49.36 16.98 -8.29
C ALA A 227 47.98 16.55 -8.80
N ALA A 228 47.05 17.50 -9.02
CA ALA A 228 45.73 17.21 -9.57
C ALA A 228 45.80 16.68 -11.01
N MET A 229 46.66 17.30 -11.83
CA MET A 229 46.85 16.86 -13.23
C MET A 229 47.56 15.51 -13.31
N GLU A 230 48.54 15.20 -12.46
CA GLU A 230 49.20 13.91 -12.40
C GLU A 230 48.23 12.80 -12.01
N LEU A 231 47.34 13.05 -11.05
CA LEU A 231 46.30 12.10 -10.65
C LEU A 231 45.30 11.86 -11.78
N LEU A 232 44.87 12.92 -12.44
CA LEU A 232 43.97 12.84 -13.60
C LEU A 232 44.63 12.17 -14.80
N ALA A 233 45.93 12.37 -15.04
CA ALA A 233 46.65 11.69 -16.09
C ALA A 233 46.74 10.18 -15.90
N THR A 234 46.61 9.72 -14.63
CA THR A 234 46.60 8.31 -14.28
C THR A 234 45.19 7.69 -14.34
N LEU A 235 44.17 8.42 -13.89
CA LEU A 235 42.80 7.90 -13.71
C LEU A 235 41.85 8.25 -14.88
N GLY A 236 42.21 9.29 -15.68
CA GLY A 236 41.33 9.82 -16.73
C GLY A 236 40.22 10.72 -16.18
N GLU A 237 39.56 10.30 -15.12
CA GLU A 237 38.53 11.07 -14.41
C GLU A 237 38.58 10.80 -12.91
N CYS A 238 38.18 11.78 -12.10
CA CYS A 238 38.19 11.65 -10.66
C CYS A 238 37.16 12.59 -10.00
N ALA A 239 36.58 12.18 -8.89
CA ALA A 239 35.68 13.06 -8.13
C ALA A 239 36.42 14.28 -7.59
N CYS A 240 35.83 15.46 -7.72
CA CYS A 240 36.43 16.71 -7.23
C CYS A 240 36.77 16.65 -5.73
N LYS A 241 36.02 15.89 -4.92
CA LYS A 241 36.30 15.67 -3.50
C LYS A 241 37.57 14.83 -3.29
N GLU A 242 37.77 13.83 -4.12
CA GLU A 242 38.98 12.97 -4.07
C GLU A 242 40.21 13.75 -4.52
N LEU A 243 40.07 14.59 -5.57
CA LEU A 243 41.12 15.52 -5.95
C LEU A 243 41.45 16.54 -4.83
N GLY A 244 40.41 16.93 -4.07
CA GLY A 244 40.61 17.71 -2.85
C GLY A 244 41.41 16.97 -1.77
N TYR A 245 41.09 15.69 -1.57
CA TYR A 245 41.72 14.89 -0.54
C TYR A 245 43.16 14.48 -0.90
N TYR A 246 43.38 13.98 -2.12
CA TYR A 246 44.67 13.46 -2.52
C TYR A 246 45.65 14.52 -3.06
N ALA A 247 45.14 15.51 -3.77
CA ALA A 247 45.97 16.56 -4.40
C ALA A 247 45.83 17.95 -3.72
N GLY A 248 44.98 18.09 -2.71
CA GLY A 248 44.70 19.38 -2.07
C GLY A 248 43.95 20.37 -2.98
N ALA A 249 43.34 19.89 -4.07
CA ALA A 249 42.75 20.77 -5.07
C ALA A 249 41.41 21.37 -4.56
N THR A 250 41.35 22.70 -4.55
CA THR A 250 40.14 23.45 -4.21
C THR A 250 39.24 23.65 -5.44
N SER A 251 37.98 24.02 -5.22
CA SER A 251 37.06 24.38 -6.33
C SER A 251 37.61 25.53 -7.20
N ALA A 252 38.41 26.42 -6.63
CA ALA A 252 39.09 27.49 -7.37
C ALA A 252 40.21 26.94 -8.25
N THR A 253 41.00 25.97 -7.72
CA THR A 253 42.05 25.28 -8.47
C THR A 253 41.48 24.56 -9.67
N LEU A 254 40.39 23.79 -9.48
CA LEU A 254 39.75 23.00 -10.56
C LEU A 254 39.14 23.93 -11.63
N ARG A 255 38.49 25.03 -11.25
CA ARG A 255 37.97 26.02 -12.19
C ARG A 255 39.08 26.72 -12.99
N ARG A 256 40.27 26.88 -12.39
CA ARG A 256 41.41 27.43 -13.10
C ARG A 256 41.95 26.46 -14.15
N LEU A 257 42.06 25.17 -13.81
CA LEU A 257 42.44 24.13 -14.76
C LEU A 257 41.41 23.95 -15.89
N GLU A 258 40.13 24.10 -15.58
CA GLU A 258 39.04 24.11 -16.58
C GLU A 258 39.16 25.28 -17.55
N LYS A 259 39.47 26.50 -17.05
CA LYS A 259 39.73 27.67 -17.89
C LYS A 259 40.96 27.53 -18.79
N LEU A 260 41.90 26.67 -18.39
CA LEU A 260 43.07 26.33 -19.19
C LEU A 260 42.78 25.18 -20.17
N GLU A 261 41.52 24.73 -20.26
CA GLU A 261 41.06 23.63 -21.11
C GLU A 261 41.75 22.29 -20.84
N LEU A 262 42.38 22.11 -19.66
CA LEU A 262 43.08 20.90 -19.27
C LEU A 262 42.16 19.84 -18.71
N LEU A 263 41.02 20.24 -18.15
CA LEU A 263 39.98 19.34 -17.67
C LEU A 263 38.60 19.94 -17.92
N THR A 264 37.56 19.10 -17.87
CA THR A 264 36.16 19.53 -17.86
C THR A 264 35.50 19.09 -16.57
N LEU A 265 34.63 19.93 -16.01
CA LEU A 265 33.85 19.60 -14.82
C LEU A 265 32.44 19.19 -15.26
N ARG A 266 32.06 17.95 -14.94
CA ARG A 266 30.70 17.48 -15.17
C ARG A 266 30.03 17.10 -13.84
N GLU A 267 28.74 17.27 -13.76
CA GLU A 267 27.94 16.73 -12.66
C GLU A 267 27.53 15.31 -13.01
N GLN A 268 27.91 14.38 -12.17
CA GLN A 268 27.52 12.98 -12.29
C GLN A 268 26.61 12.61 -11.12
N GLU A 269 25.56 11.88 -11.39
CA GLU A 269 24.67 11.37 -10.36
C GLU A 269 25.38 10.28 -9.54
N VAL A 270 25.36 10.43 -8.21
CA VAL A 270 25.92 9.45 -7.27
C VAL A 270 24.79 8.57 -6.75
N LEU A 271 24.77 7.33 -7.19
CA LEU A 271 23.92 6.32 -6.57
C LEU A 271 24.51 5.93 -5.20
N PRO A 272 23.68 5.68 -4.17
CA PRO A 272 24.18 5.20 -2.88
C PRO A 272 24.96 3.89 -3.08
N PRO A 273 26.00 3.66 -2.29
CA PRO A 273 26.75 2.42 -2.37
C PRO A 273 25.79 1.23 -2.23
N PRO A 274 26.00 0.17 -3.01
CA PRO A 274 25.20 -1.04 -2.89
C PRO A 274 25.32 -1.59 -1.46
N PRO A 275 24.27 -2.26 -0.94
CA PRO A 275 24.39 -2.98 0.32
C PRO A 275 25.57 -3.95 0.27
N PRO A 276 26.15 -4.31 1.43
CA PRO A 276 27.34 -5.17 1.48
C PRO A 276 27.16 -6.42 0.61
N ALA A 277 28.23 -6.83 -0.04
CA ALA A 277 28.23 -7.97 -0.95
C ALA A 277 27.60 -9.22 -0.31
N ALA A 278 26.93 -10.03 -1.13
CA ALA A 278 26.44 -11.33 -0.70
C ALA A 278 27.59 -12.17 -0.14
N ALA A 279 27.28 -13.07 0.78
CA ALA A 279 28.24 -14.07 1.22
C ALA A 279 28.78 -14.84 0.02
N ALA A 280 30.08 -15.06 -0.02
CA ALA A 280 30.77 -15.65 -1.17
C ALA A 280 30.22 -17.03 -1.60
N ASP A 281 29.56 -17.75 -0.66
CA ASP A 281 28.85 -19.01 -0.95
C ASP A 281 27.54 -19.05 -0.17
N PRO A 282 26.40 -18.79 -0.83
CA PRO A 282 25.11 -18.97 -0.20
C PRO A 282 24.91 -20.46 0.14
N LYS A 283 24.56 -20.74 1.40
CA LYS A 283 24.26 -22.10 1.84
C LYS A 283 23.26 -22.77 0.90
N PRO A 284 23.47 -24.04 0.51
CA PRO A 284 22.54 -24.76 -0.32
C PRO A 284 21.17 -24.85 0.36
N LEU A 285 20.13 -24.59 -0.40
CA LEU A 285 18.75 -24.68 0.08
C LEU A 285 18.33 -26.16 0.01
N LEU A 286 18.21 -26.79 1.16
CA LEU A 286 17.71 -28.15 1.26
C LEU A 286 16.18 -28.11 1.34
N LEU A 287 15.53 -28.75 0.38
CA LEU A 287 14.07 -28.88 0.30
C LEU A 287 13.63 -30.21 0.91
N THR A 288 12.54 -30.21 1.66
CA THR A 288 11.84 -31.45 2.01
C THR A 288 11.16 -32.04 0.77
N PRO A 289 10.77 -33.33 0.76
CA PRO A 289 10.14 -33.93 -0.41
C PRO A 289 8.91 -33.16 -0.90
N GLN A 290 8.07 -32.67 0.00
CA GLN A 290 6.88 -31.86 -0.38
C GLN A 290 7.26 -30.46 -0.90
N GLN A 291 8.26 -29.84 -0.32
CA GLN A 291 8.79 -28.56 -0.83
C GLN A 291 9.41 -28.75 -2.22
N GLN A 292 10.13 -29.89 -2.44
CA GLN A 292 10.69 -30.21 -3.74
C GLN A 292 9.60 -30.39 -4.80
N ALA A 293 8.56 -31.18 -4.50
CA ALA A 293 7.44 -31.38 -5.43
C ALA A 293 6.71 -30.08 -5.76
N ALA A 294 6.51 -29.20 -4.77
CA ALA A 294 5.90 -27.90 -4.98
C ALA A 294 6.80 -26.98 -5.85
N TYR A 295 8.10 -26.98 -5.56
CA TYR A 295 9.09 -26.25 -6.34
C TYR A 295 9.14 -26.75 -7.79
N ASP A 296 9.24 -28.06 -8.02
CA ASP A 296 9.32 -28.64 -9.38
C ASP A 296 8.08 -28.23 -10.22
N SER A 297 6.88 -28.28 -9.61
CA SER A 297 5.66 -27.83 -10.28
C SER A 297 5.67 -26.33 -10.60
N LEU A 298 6.20 -25.49 -9.72
CA LEU A 298 6.29 -24.03 -9.94
C LEU A 298 7.41 -23.67 -10.89
N SER A 299 8.56 -24.36 -10.84
CA SER A 299 9.69 -24.16 -11.74
C SER A 299 9.33 -24.54 -13.19
N ALA A 300 8.58 -25.64 -13.39
CA ALA A 300 8.05 -26.00 -14.69
C ALA A 300 7.16 -24.89 -15.28
N ARG A 301 6.29 -24.29 -14.45
CA ARG A 301 5.47 -23.14 -14.85
C ARG A 301 6.30 -21.88 -15.15
N LEU A 302 7.35 -21.63 -14.36
CA LEU A 302 8.23 -20.46 -14.58
C LEU A 302 8.90 -20.52 -15.97
N GLN A 303 9.15 -21.71 -16.49
CA GLN A 303 9.76 -21.97 -17.79
C GLN A 303 8.74 -21.99 -18.94
N ASP A 304 7.44 -21.97 -18.63
CA ASP A 304 6.38 -21.96 -19.64
C ASP A 304 6.30 -20.59 -20.34
N ALA A 305 5.89 -20.58 -21.59
CA ALA A 305 5.62 -19.36 -22.37
C ALA A 305 4.48 -18.52 -21.76
N SER A 306 3.55 -19.14 -21.02
CA SER A 306 2.44 -18.51 -20.33
C SER A 306 2.34 -19.02 -18.89
N PRO A 307 3.20 -18.57 -17.97
CA PRO A 307 3.36 -19.13 -16.62
C PRO A 307 2.07 -19.08 -15.78
N GLY A 308 1.27 -18.02 -15.96
CA GLY A 308 0.01 -17.81 -15.26
C GLY A 308 0.18 -17.54 -13.76
N THR A 309 -0.85 -17.94 -12.99
CA THR A 309 -0.86 -17.78 -11.53
C THR A 309 -0.93 -19.14 -10.85
N ALA A 310 -0.21 -19.31 -9.75
CA ALA A 310 -0.26 -20.51 -8.92
C ALA A 310 -0.47 -20.16 -7.44
N LEU A 311 -1.26 -20.96 -6.75
CA LEU A 311 -1.45 -20.92 -5.31
C LEU A 311 -0.51 -21.93 -4.65
N LEU A 312 0.40 -21.45 -3.81
CA LEU A 312 1.22 -22.28 -2.93
C LEU A 312 0.55 -22.33 -1.54
N TYR A 313 -0.30 -23.31 -1.35
CA TYR A 313 -0.94 -23.58 -0.06
C TYR A 313 0.00 -24.43 0.79
N GLY A 314 0.49 -23.87 1.88
CA GLY A 314 1.39 -24.56 2.79
C GLY A 314 1.10 -24.22 4.22
N VAL A 315 0.91 -25.25 5.08
CA VAL A 315 0.61 -25.05 6.51
C VAL A 315 1.61 -24.11 7.21
N THR A 316 1.22 -23.58 8.36
CA THR A 316 2.11 -22.70 9.14
C THR A 316 3.41 -23.42 9.51
N GLY A 317 4.56 -22.83 9.16
CA GLY A 317 5.87 -23.45 9.35
C GLY A 317 6.21 -24.52 8.31
N SER A 318 5.57 -24.56 7.16
CA SER A 318 5.92 -25.45 6.04
C SER A 318 7.19 -25.04 5.30
N GLY A 319 7.74 -23.83 5.56
CA GLY A 319 8.98 -23.34 4.93
C GLY A 319 8.79 -22.88 3.49
N LYS A 320 7.64 -22.30 3.12
CA LYS A 320 7.35 -21.72 1.79
C LYS A 320 8.48 -20.83 1.26
N THR A 321 9.11 -20.07 2.16
CA THR A 321 10.19 -19.14 1.81
C THR A 321 11.36 -19.82 1.12
N VAL A 322 11.66 -21.08 1.45
CA VAL A 322 12.77 -21.82 0.82
C VAL A 322 12.45 -22.13 -0.65
N ALA A 323 11.20 -22.48 -0.95
CA ALA A 323 10.74 -22.64 -2.33
C ALA A 323 10.78 -21.32 -3.10
N TYR A 324 10.41 -20.21 -2.47
CA TYR A 324 10.52 -18.88 -3.09
C TYR A 324 11.96 -18.54 -3.47
N LEU A 325 12.93 -18.77 -2.57
CA LEU A 325 14.35 -18.49 -2.85
C LEU A 325 14.86 -19.33 -4.02
N ARG A 326 14.47 -20.59 -4.13
CA ARG A 326 14.84 -21.45 -5.28
C ARG A 326 14.24 -20.93 -6.59
N LEU A 327 12.95 -20.53 -6.58
CA LEU A 327 12.31 -19.94 -7.77
C LEU A 327 12.97 -18.62 -8.19
N ILE A 328 13.39 -17.81 -7.22
CA ILE A 328 14.13 -16.57 -7.50
C ILE A 328 15.48 -16.90 -8.14
N ASP A 329 16.20 -17.90 -7.63
CA ASP A 329 17.46 -18.34 -8.25
C ASP A 329 17.28 -18.74 -9.71
N ASP A 330 16.25 -19.54 -10.02
CA ASP A 330 15.94 -19.95 -11.39
C ASP A 330 15.58 -18.75 -12.28
N CYS A 331 14.76 -17.85 -11.75
CA CYS A 331 14.36 -16.62 -12.44
C CYS A 331 15.58 -15.76 -12.80
N LEU A 332 16.50 -15.57 -11.84
CA LEU A 332 17.73 -14.82 -12.04
C LEU A 332 18.72 -15.52 -12.98
N ALA A 333 18.78 -16.86 -12.95
CA ALA A 333 19.57 -17.65 -13.88
C ALA A 333 19.07 -17.52 -15.35
N ALA A 334 17.76 -17.32 -15.50
CA ALA A 334 17.14 -17.00 -16.80
C ALA A 334 17.30 -15.53 -17.21
N GLY A 335 18.03 -14.70 -16.47
CA GLY A 335 18.22 -13.28 -16.74
C GLY A 335 17.01 -12.40 -16.44
N ARG A 336 16.01 -12.93 -15.74
CA ARG A 336 14.76 -12.23 -15.41
C ARG A 336 14.74 -11.80 -13.96
N GLY A 337 14.01 -10.73 -13.65
CA GLY A 337 13.90 -10.21 -12.29
C GLY A 337 12.69 -10.73 -11.52
N ALA A 338 12.72 -10.54 -10.20
CA ALA A 338 11.69 -11.02 -9.28
C ALA A 338 11.19 -9.92 -8.33
N ILE A 339 9.89 -9.94 -8.03
CA ILE A 339 9.26 -9.11 -7.00
C ILE A 339 8.65 -10.03 -5.94
N VAL A 340 8.98 -9.78 -4.68
CA VAL A 340 8.41 -10.47 -3.52
C VAL A 340 7.65 -9.48 -2.67
N LEU A 341 6.34 -9.65 -2.59
CA LEU A 341 5.47 -8.86 -1.73
C LEU A 341 5.30 -9.59 -0.39
N VAL A 342 5.52 -8.86 0.68
CA VAL A 342 5.28 -9.33 2.04
C VAL A 342 4.44 -8.32 2.81
N PRO A 343 3.61 -8.74 3.78
CA PRO A 343 2.94 -7.80 4.69
C PRO A 343 3.94 -6.92 5.43
N GLU A 344 3.58 -5.67 5.75
CA GLU A 344 4.50 -4.74 6.45
C GLU A 344 5.10 -5.34 7.73
N ILE A 345 4.30 -6.10 8.47
CA ILE A 345 4.71 -6.77 9.71
C ILE A 345 5.69 -7.93 9.45
N ALA A 346 5.60 -8.56 8.29
CA ALA A 346 6.48 -9.69 7.91
C ALA A 346 7.82 -9.23 7.34
N LEU A 347 7.97 -7.94 7.00
CA LEU A 347 9.23 -7.36 6.55
C LEU A 347 10.21 -7.20 7.72
N THR A 348 10.64 -8.32 8.27
CA THR A 348 11.51 -8.36 9.44
C THR A 348 12.99 -8.23 9.06
N PRO A 349 13.85 -7.74 9.95
CA PRO A 349 15.30 -7.73 9.73
C PRO A 349 15.89 -9.11 9.45
N GLN A 350 15.26 -10.17 9.95
CA GLN A 350 15.66 -11.54 9.66
C GLN A 350 15.45 -11.89 8.18
N LEU A 351 14.27 -11.56 7.64
CA LEU A 351 13.97 -11.76 6.22
C LEU A 351 14.89 -10.93 5.34
N LEU A 352 15.08 -9.64 5.70
CA LEU A 352 15.99 -8.73 5.00
C LEU A 352 17.42 -9.28 4.96
N ARG A 353 17.94 -9.74 6.10
CA ARG A 353 19.28 -10.37 6.18
C ARG A 353 19.37 -11.63 5.32
N GLN A 354 18.34 -12.46 5.30
CA GLN A 354 18.32 -13.70 4.49
C GLN A 354 18.42 -13.37 2.99
N PHE A 355 17.64 -12.38 2.51
CA PHE A 355 17.70 -11.95 1.12
C PHE A 355 19.03 -11.24 0.78
N SER A 356 19.48 -10.32 1.63
CA SER A 356 20.74 -9.60 1.42
C SER A 356 21.95 -10.53 1.45
N ALA A 357 21.98 -11.53 2.33
CA ALA A 357 23.05 -12.52 2.39
C ALA A 357 23.11 -13.38 1.12
N ARG A 358 21.97 -13.65 0.47
CA ARG A 358 21.93 -14.49 -0.73
C ARG A 358 22.16 -13.70 -2.02
N TYR A 359 21.56 -12.54 -2.15
CA TYR A 359 21.52 -11.79 -3.42
C TYR A 359 22.35 -10.49 -3.39
N GLY A 360 22.84 -10.08 -2.22
CA GLY A 360 23.72 -8.91 -2.06
C GLY A 360 23.16 -7.63 -2.64
N ALA A 361 23.94 -7.00 -3.52
CA ALA A 361 23.59 -5.75 -4.17
C ALA A 361 22.38 -5.84 -5.12
N ARG A 362 22.01 -7.05 -5.56
CA ARG A 362 20.85 -7.28 -6.43
C ARG A 362 19.52 -7.07 -5.72
N VAL A 363 19.50 -6.95 -4.38
CA VAL A 363 18.28 -6.73 -3.60
C VAL A 363 17.98 -5.25 -3.50
N ALA A 364 16.73 -4.92 -3.77
CA ALA A 364 16.13 -3.62 -3.47
C ALA A 364 14.95 -3.79 -2.51
N VAL A 365 14.89 -2.95 -1.46
CA VAL A 365 13.83 -3.02 -0.44
C VAL A 365 12.92 -1.81 -0.58
N LEU A 366 11.60 -2.04 -0.70
CA LEU A 366 10.59 -0.99 -0.84
C LEU A 366 9.49 -1.12 0.23
N HIS A 367 9.41 -0.17 1.16
CA HIS A 367 8.35 -0.11 2.18
C HIS A 367 8.00 1.32 2.57
N SER A 368 6.90 1.48 3.31
CA SER A 368 6.33 2.78 3.71
C SER A 368 7.27 3.62 4.60
N ALA A 369 8.09 2.98 5.42
CA ALA A 369 8.99 3.63 6.37
C ALA A 369 10.26 4.24 5.75
N LEU A 370 10.58 3.93 4.49
CA LEU A 370 11.70 4.56 3.78
C LEU A 370 11.43 6.05 3.57
N ARG A 371 12.47 6.86 3.74
CA ARG A 371 12.44 8.28 3.38
C ARG A 371 12.15 8.44 1.89
N ILE A 372 11.58 9.56 1.49
CA ILE A 372 11.22 9.82 0.09
C ILE A 372 12.45 9.73 -0.83
N SER A 373 13.60 10.23 -0.37
CA SER A 373 14.88 10.13 -1.09
C SER A 373 15.35 8.70 -1.25
N GLU A 374 15.34 7.91 -0.17
CA GLU A 374 15.75 6.50 -0.20
C GLU A 374 14.86 5.67 -1.14
N ARG A 375 13.54 5.94 -1.11
CA ARG A 375 12.59 5.29 -2.01
C ARG A 375 12.83 5.64 -3.47
N TYR A 376 13.17 6.90 -3.75
CA TYR A 376 13.48 7.37 -5.10
C TYR A 376 14.80 6.78 -5.62
N GLU A 377 15.83 6.76 -4.79
CA GLU A 377 17.13 6.14 -5.12
C GLU A 377 16.98 4.62 -5.35
N THR A 378 16.23 3.93 -4.48
CA THR A 378 15.92 2.50 -4.66
C THR A 378 15.18 2.25 -5.97
N TRP A 379 14.18 3.08 -6.29
CA TRP A 379 13.44 2.99 -7.55
C TRP A 379 14.35 3.16 -8.77
N LYS A 380 15.31 4.08 -8.73
CA LYS A 380 16.30 4.27 -9.80
C LYS A 380 17.19 3.04 -9.98
N ARG A 381 17.68 2.45 -8.90
CA ARG A 381 18.48 1.21 -8.94
C ARG A 381 17.73 0.04 -9.57
N ILE A 382 16.45 -0.10 -9.28
CA ILE A 382 15.61 -1.11 -9.91
C ILE A 382 15.44 -0.81 -11.40
N ARG A 383 15.17 0.44 -11.75
CA ARG A 383 14.96 0.87 -13.15
C ARG A 383 16.23 0.75 -14.00
N SER A 384 17.41 1.04 -13.44
CA SER A 384 18.70 0.86 -14.13
C SER A 384 19.06 -0.61 -14.34
N GLY A 385 18.48 -1.53 -13.55
CA GLY A 385 18.82 -2.95 -13.55
C GLY A 385 19.95 -3.32 -12.57
N ASP A 386 20.39 -2.37 -11.72
CA ASP A 386 21.38 -2.63 -10.66
C ASP A 386 20.79 -3.48 -9.52
N ALA A 387 19.46 -3.57 -9.45
CA ALA A 387 18.74 -4.44 -8.55
C ALA A 387 17.57 -5.09 -9.28
N ASP A 388 17.54 -6.40 -9.31
CA ASP A 388 16.55 -7.22 -10.00
C ASP A 388 15.74 -8.14 -9.07
N VAL A 389 16.06 -8.17 -7.78
CA VAL A 389 15.25 -8.80 -6.73
C VAL A 389 14.64 -7.71 -5.85
N VAL A 390 13.35 -7.49 -5.98
CA VAL A 390 12.63 -6.49 -5.17
C VAL A 390 11.89 -7.18 -4.04
N LEU A 391 12.21 -6.82 -2.81
CA LEU A 391 11.47 -7.23 -1.61
C LEU A 391 10.73 -6.03 -1.06
N GLY A 392 9.41 -6.15 -0.88
CA GLY A 392 8.71 -4.99 -0.36
C GLY A 392 7.26 -5.25 0.04
N THR A 393 6.63 -4.17 0.48
CA THR A 393 5.23 -4.19 0.89
C THR A 393 4.30 -3.91 -0.30
N ARG A 394 3.02 -3.70 -0.07
CA ARG A 394 1.99 -3.47 -1.08
C ARG A 394 2.43 -2.67 -2.31
N SER A 395 3.09 -1.53 -2.10
CA SER A 395 3.48 -0.63 -3.21
C SER A 395 4.61 -1.18 -4.09
N ALA A 396 5.36 -2.18 -3.62
CA ALA A 396 6.43 -2.79 -4.40
C ALA A 396 5.92 -3.55 -5.63
N VAL A 397 4.62 -3.84 -5.71
CA VAL A 397 3.99 -4.40 -6.91
C VAL A 397 4.19 -3.53 -8.15
N PHE A 398 4.48 -2.24 -7.99
CA PHE A 398 4.74 -1.29 -9.07
C PHE A 398 6.23 -1.08 -9.38
N ALA A 399 7.14 -1.79 -8.71
CA ALA A 399 8.57 -1.63 -8.93
C ALA A 399 8.96 -1.82 -10.41
N PRO A 400 9.79 -0.95 -11.01
CA PRO A 400 10.12 -0.98 -12.44
C PRO A 400 11.20 -2.03 -12.74
N VAL A 401 10.98 -3.28 -12.37
CA VAL A 401 11.87 -4.39 -12.66
C VAL A 401 11.92 -4.62 -14.15
N ARG A 402 13.13 -4.72 -14.71
CA ARG A 402 13.34 -5.10 -16.10
C ARG A 402 13.07 -6.60 -16.26
N ASP A 403 12.47 -6.98 -17.36
CA ASP A 403 12.20 -8.39 -17.72
C ASP A 403 11.69 -9.21 -16.52
N LEU A 404 10.57 -8.76 -15.97
CA LEU A 404 9.94 -9.40 -14.82
C LEU A 404 9.58 -10.86 -15.13
N GLY A 405 10.11 -11.81 -14.34
CA GLY A 405 9.88 -13.24 -14.51
C GLY A 405 9.04 -13.85 -13.40
N LEU A 406 9.09 -13.26 -12.20
CA LEU A 406 8.46 -13.84 -11.05
C LEU A 406 7.85 -12.77 -10.12
N LEU A 407 6.60 -12.98 -9.74
CA LEU A 407 5.87 -12.21 -8.73
C LEU A 407 5.46 -13.15 -7.61
N ILE A 408 5.90 -12.91 -6.39
CA ILE A 408 5.50 -13.66 -5.21
C ILE A 408 4.68 -12.74 -4.30
N VAL A 409 3.51 -13.21 -3.87
CA VAL A 409 2.68 -12.53 -2.86
C VAL A 409 2.58 -13.46 -1.68
N ASP A 410 3.41 -13.25 -0.66
CA ASP A 410 3.37 -14.05 0.55
C ASP A 410 2.26 -13.59 1.49
N GLU A 411 1.66 -14.53 2.23
CA GLU A 411 0.47 -14.28 3.06
C GLU A 411 -0.63 -13.53 2.27
N GLU A 412 -1.01 -14.07 1.09
CA GLU A 412 -1.89 -13.40 0.10
C GLU A 412 -3.26 -12.97 0.66
N GLN A 413 -3.70 -13.62 1.75
CA GLN A 413 -4.94 -13.33 2.47
C GLN A 413 -4.88 -12.03 3.29
N GLU A 414 -3.68 -11.41 3.40
CA GLU A 414 -3.51 -10.24 4.25
C GLU A 414 -4.24 -9.01 3.73
N HIS A 415 -5.03 -8.41 4.60
CA HIS A 415 -5.82 -7.22 4.26
C HIS A 415 -4.97 -5.98 3.94
N THR A 416 -3.72 -5.91 4.41
CA THR A 416 -2.81 -4.79 4.15
C THR A 416 -2.43 -4.64 2.68
N TYR A 417 -2.71 -5.65 1.86
CA TYR A 417 -2.59 -5.56 0.40
C TYR A 417 -3.67 -4.70 -0.26
N GLN A 418 -4.77 -4.39 0.43
CA GLN A 418 -5.75 -3.41 0.00
C GLN A 418 -5.29 -1.99 0.34
N SER A 419 -5.31 -1.08 -0.63
CA SER A 419 -5.02 0.34 -0.39
C SER A 419 -6.22 1.05 0.23
N GLU A 420 -6.01 1.77 1.32
CA GLU A 420 -7.03 2.58 1.98
C GLU A 420 -7.26 3.92 1.25
N ASN A 421 -6.25 4.41 0.57
CA ASN A 421 -6.27 5.66 -0.19
C ASN A 421 -6.45 5.41 -1.69
N ALA A 422 -6.98 6.38 -2.40
CA ALA A 422 -7.08 6.32 -3.85
C ALA A 422 -5.71 6.32 -4.54
N PRO A 423 -5.52 5.45 -5.53
CA PRO A 423 -6.40 4.39 -5.97
C PRO A 423 -6.48 3.25 -4.94
N ARG A 424 -7.69 2.77 -4.68
CA ARG A 424 -7.96 1.73 -3.68
C ARG A 424 -7.70 0.33 -4.23
N TYR A 425 -6.51 0.13 -4.78
CA TYR A 425 -6.12 -1.11 -5.41
C TYR A 425 -5.80 -2.23 -4.41
N HIS A 426 -5.96 -3.46 -4.86
CA HIS A 426 -5.50 -4.65 -4.15
C HIS A 426 -4.24 -5.19 -4.82
N ALA A 427 -3.11 -5.24 -4.09
CA ALA A 427 -1.82 -5.61 -4.68
C ALA A 427 -1.79 -7.02 -5.28
N ARG A 428 -2.53 -7.98 -4.70
CA ARG A 428 -2.68 -9.33 -5.26
C ARG A 428 -3.29 -9.29 -6.66
N GLU A 429 -4.40 -8.58 -6.85
CA GLU A 429 -5.06 -8.47 -8.16
C GLU A 429 -4.19 -7.71 -9.17
N VAL A 430 -3.45 -6.70 -8.71
CA VAL A 430 -2.46 -5.99 -9.53
C VAL A 430 -1.32 -6.93 -9.93
N ALA A 431 -0.82 -7.76 -9.00
CA ALA A 431 0.24 -8.74 -9.28
C ALA A 431 -0.21 -9.79 -10.30
N ILE A 432 -1.43 -10.31 -10.18
CA ILE A 432 -2.02 -11.27 -11.13
C ILE A 432 -2.12 -10.65 -12.53
N TYR A 433 -2.65 -9.42 -12.61
CA TYR A 433 -2.76 -8.72 -13.90
C TYR A 433 -1.39 -8.44 -14.51
N ARG A 434 -0.45 -7.95 -13.70
CA ARG A 434 0.91 -7.63 -14.14
C ARG A 434 1.65 -8.88 -14.59
N GLY A 435 1.56 -9.99 -13.83
CA GLY A 435 2.15 -11.27 -14.20
C GLY A 435 1.64 -11.77 -15.54
N ALA A 436 0.33 -11.71 -15.77
CA ALA A 436 -0.25 -12.08 -17.06
C ALA A 436 0.22 -11.17 -18.21
N GLN A 437 0.35 -9.86 -17.96
CA GLN A 437 0.76 -8.88 -18.96
C GLN A 437 2.25 -9.00 -19.34
N GLU A 438 3.12 -9.30 -18.37
CA GLU A 438 4.57 -9.36 -18.55
C GLU A 438 5.10 -10.81 -18.71
N HIS A 439 4.19 -11.79 -18.89
CA HIS A 439 4.52 -13.22 -18.97
C HIS A 439 5.40 -13.70 -17.82
N ALA A 440 5.04 -13.27 -16.60
CA ALA A 440 5.70 -13.65 -15.37
C ALA A 440 4.85 -14.61 -14.55
N LEU A 441 5.48 -15.58 -13.90
CA LEU A 441 4.80 -16.45 -12.95
C LEU A 441 4.37 -15.65 -11.72
N THR A 442 3.08 -15.71 -11.38
CA THR A 442 2.59 -15.13 -10.12
C THR A 442 2.32 -16.25 -9.11
N VAL A 443 3.04 -16.25 -7.99
CA VAL A 443 2.89 -17.21 -6.90
C VAL A 443 2.19 -16.53 -5.73
N LEU A 444 1.01 -17.04 -5.36
CA LEU A 444 0.28 -16.62 -4.18
C LEU A 444 0.56 -17.61 -3.05
N GLY A 445 1.25 -17.18 -2.00
CA GLY A 445 1.61 -18.05 -0.89
C GLY A 445 0.75 -17.79 0.34
N SER A 446 0.21 -18.86 0.93
CA SER A 446 -0.60 -18.77 2.15
C SER A 446 -0.65 -20.07 2.92
N ALA A 447 -0.84 -19.96 4.23
CA ALA A 447 -1.24 -21.09 5.08
C ALA A 447 -2.76 -21.19 5.20
N THR A 448 -3.46 -20.11 4.95
CA THR A 448 -4.91 -19.97 5.00
C THR A 448 -5.35 -19.12 3.81
N PRO A 449 -5.32 -19.67 2.59
CA PRO A 449 -5.65 -18.94 1.38
C PRO A 449 -7.01 -18.23 1.47
N THR A 450 -7.19 -17.16 0.71
CA THR A 450 -8.52 -16.59 0.56
C THR A 450 -9.43 -17.59 -0.16
N VAL A 451 -10.72 -17.57 0.19
CA VAL A 451 -11.72 -18.44 -0.48
C VAL A 451 -11.71 -18.20 -1.99
N GLU A 452 -11.49 -16.95 -2.43
CA GLU A 452 -11.38 -16.57 -3.84
C GLU A 452 -10.17 -17.22 -4.52
N SER A 453 -9.00 -17.21 -3.90
CA SER A 453 -7.77 -17.80 -4.45
C SER A 453 -7.87 -19.31 -4.51
N MET A 454 -8.38 -19.94 -3.45
CA MET A 454 -8.59 -21.39 -3.43
C MET A 454 -9.63 -21.81 -4.45
N TYR A 455 -10.73 -21.09 -4.59
CA TYR A 455 -11.74 -21.37 -5.62
C TYR A 455 -11.14 -21.34 -7.03
N ARG A 456 -10.35 -20.31 -7.35
CA ARG A 456 -9.66 -20.22 -8.65
C ARG A 456 -8.65 -21.37 -8.84
N ALA A 457 -8.04 -21.86 -7.75
CA ALA A 457 -7.10 -22.97 -7.81
C ALA A 457 -7.81 -24.32 -8.04
N VAL A 458 -8.91 -24.61 -7.32
CA VAL A 458 -9.66 -25.86 -7.48
C VAL A 458 -10.45 -25.92 -8.78
N THR A 459 -10.83 -24.75 -9.35
CA THR A 459 -11.47 -24.68 -10.69
C THR A 459 -10.48 -24.69 -11.84
N GLY A 460 -9.17 -24.77 -11.56
CA GLY A 460 -8.12 -24.84 -12.60
C GLY A 460 -7.70 -23.50 -13.20
N ALA A 461 -8.29 -22.37 -12.74
CA ALA A 461 -7.84 -21.04 -13.18
C ALA A 461 -6.44 -20.68 -12.63
N PHE A 462 -6.06 -21.24 -11.48
CA PHE A 462 -4.72 -21.16 -10.91
C PHE A 462 -4.11 -22.56 -10.80
N GLY A 463 -2.78 -22.65 -10.86
CA GLY A 463 -2.08 -23.84 -10.42
C GLY A 463 -2.23 -24.03 -8.91
N LEU A 464 -2.33 -25.27 -8.43
CA LEU A 464 -2.39 -25.56 -7.00
C LEU A 464 -1.19 -26.42 -6.59
N CYS A 465 -0.36 -25.87 -5.70
CA CYS A 465 0.74 -26.59 -5.05
C CYS A 465 0.47 -26.67 -3.55
N ARG A 466 0.64 -27.86 -2.94
CA ARG A 466 0.34 -28.07 -1.52
C ARG A 466 1.58 -28.53 -0.76
N ILE A 467 1.78 -27.98 0.45
CA ILE A 467 2.78 -28.44 1.43
C ILE A 467 2.05 -28.63 2.75
N THR A 468 1.69 -29.85 3.08
CA THR A 468 0.84 -30.20 4.21
C THR A 468 1.61 -30.47 5.51
N GLU A 469 2.94 -30.55 5.43
CA GLU A 469 3.81 -30.83 6.57
C GLU A 469 4.65 -29.63 6.97
N ARG A 470 4.95 -29.51 8.24
CA ARG A 470 5.94 -28.55 8.74
C ARG A 470 7.35 -28.97 8.32
N TYR A 471 8.23 -27.98 8.07
CA TYR A 471 9.62 -28.24 7.68
C TYR A 471 10.40 -29.08 8.70
N ASN A 472 10.00 -29.03 9.98
CA ASN A 472 10.63 -29.81 11.07
C ASN A 472 9.97 -31.17 11.32
N GLY A 473 9.03 -31.60 10.48
CA GLY A 473 8.29 -32.87 10.58
C GLY A 473 7.35 -33.00 11.80
N ARG A 474 7.16 -31.93 12.57
CA ARG A 474 6.28 -31.95 13.75
C ARG A 474 4.83 -31.73 13.39
N PRO A 475 3.90 -32.37 14.10
CA PRO A 475 2.47 -32.10 13.92
C PRO A 475 2.14 -30.66 14.31
N LEU A 476 1.03 -30.18 13.78
CA LEU A 476 0.44 -28.91 14.22
C LEU A 476 0.05 -29.01 15.70
N PRO A 477 0.16 -27.90 16.47
CA PRO A 477 -0.16 -27.91 17.89
C PRO A 477 -1.66 -28.21 18.09
N PRO A 478 -2.02 -29.06 19.07
CA PRO A 478 -3.44 -29.25 19.42
C PRO A 478 -4.03 -27.95 19.94
N VAL A 479 -5.30 -27.72 19.58
CA VAL A 479 -6.05 -26.53 19.99
C VAL A 479 -7.20 -26.97 20.89
N GLU A 480 -7.19 -26.52 22.13
CA GLU A 480 -8.24 -26.72 23.10
C GLU A 480 -9.27 -25.60 23.01
N ILE A 481 -10.55 -25.94 22.78
CA ILE A 481 -11.64 -24.96 22.77
C ILE A 481 -12.23 -24.85 24.18
N VAL A 482 -12.23 -23.66 24.73
CA VAL A 482 -12.81 -23.36 26.06
C VAL A 482 -14.13 -22.62 25.88
N ASP A 483 -15.21 -23.18 26.46
CA ASP A 483 -16.53 -22.57 26.48
C ASP A 483 -16.62 -21.50 27.60
N MET A 484 -16.50 -20.23 27.21
CA MET A 484 -16.58 -19.12 28.16
C MET A 484 -17.96 -18.95 28.80
N LYS A 485 -19.04 -19.54 28.23
CA LYS A 485 -20.35 -19.57 28.88
C LYS A 485 -20.33 -20.54 30.05
N ARG A 486 -19.63 -21.66 29.88
CA ARG A 486 -19.47 -22.63 30.97
C ARG A 486 -18.65 -22.03 32.11
N GLU A 487 -17.52 -21.39 31.81
CA GLU A 487 -16.69 -20.66 32.77
C GLU A 487 -17.53 -19.66 33.59
N LEU A 488 -18.37 -18.87 32.88
CA LEU A 488 -19.24 -17.89 33.54
C LEU A 488 -20.28 -18.52 34.47
N ARG A 489 -20.88 -19.65 34.08
CA ARG A 489 -21.84 -20.42 34.93
C ARG A 489 -21.15 -21.02 36.14
N GLU A 490 -19.91 -21.43 36.03
CA GLU A 490 -19.07 -21.98 37.09
C GLU A 490 -18.47 -20.88 37.99
N GLY A 491 -18.84 -19.63 37.76
CA GLY A 491 -18.47 -18.45 38.60
C GLY A 491 -17.23 -17.71 38.13
N ASN A 492 -16.59 -18.12 37.04
CA ASN A 492 -15.45 -17.41 36.46
C ASN A 492 -15.90 -16.31 35.50
N ALA A 493 -16.01 -15.08 36.02
CA ALA A 493 -16.32 -13.88 35.23
C ALA A 493 -15.09 -13.21 34.62
N SER A 494 -13.90 -13.81 34.75
CA SER A 494 -12.63 -13.31 34.21
C SER A 494 -12.59 -13.43 32.69
N ILE A 495 -11.75 -12.59 32.04
CA ILE A 495 -11.40 -12.71 30.62
C ILE A 495 -10.50 -13.95 30.41
N ILE A 496 -9.78 -14.36 31.46
CA ILE A 496 -8.89 -15.52 31.44
C ILE A 496 -9.66 -16.71 32.02
N SER A 497 -9.85 -17.74 31.21
CA SER A 497 -10.48 -19.00 31.65
C SER A 497 -9.56 -19.77 32.61
N GLU A 498 -10.16 -20.64 33.43
CA GLU A 498 -9.37 -21.48 34.34
C GLU A 498 -8.39 -22.41 33.60
N PRO A 499 -8.79 -23.09 32.50
CA PRO A 499 -7.83 -23.90 31.70
C PRO A 499 -6.63 -23.07 31.19
N LEU A 500 -6.86 -21.82 30.74
CA LEU A 500 -5.78 -20.94 30.29
C LEU A 500 -4.89 -20.51 31.46
N LEU A 501 -5.47 -20.17 32.61
CA LEU A 501 -4.69 -19.80 33.79
C LEU A 501 -3.79 -20.93 34.27
N LEU A 502 -4.32 -22.16 34.30
CA LEU A 502 -3.54 -23.36 34.65
C LEU A 502 -2.40 -23.59 33.65
N ALA A 503 -2.67 -23.45 32.35
CA ALA A 503 -1.66 -23.57 31.31
C ALA A 503 -0.55 -22.51 31.43
N LEU A 504 -0.91 -21.27 31.75
CA LEU A 504 0.05 -20.19 32.00
C LEU A 504 0.94 -20.49 33.21
N ARG A 505 0.35 -20.95 34.33
CA ARG A 505 1.11 -21.34 35.53
C ARG A 505 2.08 -22.47 35.26
N GLU A 506 1.67 -23.45 34.47
CA GLU A 506 2.54 -24.57 34.05
C GLU A 506 3.73 -24.05 33.21
N ASN A 507 3.46 -23.20 32.20
CA ASN A 507 4.51 -22.61 31.36
C ASN A 507 5.51 -21.77 32.19
N LEU A 508 4.99 -21.00 33.14
CA LEU A 508 5.84 -20.22 34.05
C LEU A 508 6.77 -21.13 34.87
N ARG A 509 6.21 -22.25 35.43
CA ARG A 509 6.99 -23.24 36.19
C ARG A 509 8.10 -23.87 35.33
N LEU A 510 7.83 -24.10 34.04
CA LEU A 510 8.79 -24.67 33.09
C LEU A 510 9.75 -23.64 32.48
N GLY A 511 9.65 -22.37 32.82
CA GLY A 511 10.44 -21.28 32.22
C GLY A 511 10.16 -21.08 30.73
N GLN A 512 8.97 -21.46 30.28
CA GLN A 512 8.53 -21.35 28.89
C GLN A 512 7.72 -20.07 28.67
N GLN A 513 7.67 -19.61 27.42
CA GLN A 513 6.99 -18.39 27.06
C GLN A 513 5.59 -18.65 26.47
N SER A 514 4.71 -17.68 26.65
CA SER A 514 3.32 -17.75 26.18
C SER A 514 2.97 -16.53 25.34
N ILE A 515 2.17 -16.73 24.29
CA ILE A 515 1.60 -15.65 23.47
C ILE A 515 0.10 -15.61 23.67
N LEU A 516 -0.41 -14.46 24.12
CA LEU A 516 -1.84 -14.19 24.26
C LEU A 516 -2.29 -13.20 23.19
N TYR A 517 -3.22 -13.65 22.36
CA TYR A 517 -3.77 -12.84 21.28
C TYR A 517 -5.16 -12.32 21.65
N LEU A 518 -5.35 -11.01 21.48
CA LEU A 518 -6.65 -10.37 21.57
C LEU A 518 -6.98 -9.63 20.28
N ASN A 519 -8.14 -9.93 19.68
CA ASN A 519 -8.59 -9.20 18.51
C ASN A 519 -9.17 -7.82 18.91
N ARG A 520 -8.41 -6.76 18.69
CA ARG A 520 -8.82 -5.37 19.05
C ARG A 520 -9.49 -4.62 17.89
N ARG A 521 -9.51 -5.17 16.66
CA ARG A 521 -10.11 -4.47 15.52
C ARG A 521 -11.63 -4.50 15.59
N GLY A 522 -12.19 -3.36 15.88
CA GLY A 522 -13.57 -3.01 15.71
C GLY A 522 -14.11 -2.29 16.93
N THR A 523 -14.50 -1.05 16.74
CA THR A 523 -15.48 -0.34 17.57
C THR A 523 -16.87 -1.00 17.47
N SER A 524 -16.96 -2.18 16.85
CA SER A 524 -18.18 -2.95 16.69
C SER A 524 -18.67 -3.41 18.05
N ARG A 525 -19.64 -2.69 18.55
CA ARG A 525 -20.34 -2.99 19.80
C ARG A 525 -21.35 -4.10 19.48
N MET A 526 -20.86 -5.33 19.47
CA MET A 526 -21.67 -6.50 19.25
C MET A 526 -22.39 -6.87 20.55
N LEU A 527 -23.64 -7.29 20.43
CA LEU A 527 -24.41 -7.86 21.53
C LEU A 527 -24.45 -9.37 21.39
N ALA A 528 -24.24 -10.07 22.49
CA ALA A 528 -24.53 -11.49 22.58
C ALA A 528 -25.27 -11.80 23.88
N CYS A 529 -26.07 -12.83 23.84
CA CYS A 529 -26.72 -13.34 25.03
C CYS A 529 -25.73 -14.06 25.92
N VAL A 530 -25.68 -13.66 27.17
CA VAL A 530 -24.79 -14.28 28.18
C VAL A 530 -25.16 -15.74 28.45
N GLU A 531 -26.43 -16.09 28.27
CA GLU A 531 -26.96 -17.43 28.64
C GLU A 531 -26.88 -18.42 27.50
N CYS A 532 -27.35 -18.06 26.29
CA CYS A 532 -27.36 -18.97 25.13
C CYS A 532 -26.30 -18.65 24.08
N GLY A 533 -25.60 -17.48 24.16
CA GLY A 533 -24.61 -17.05 23.16
C GLY A 533 -25.19 -16.53 21.86
N SER A 534 -26.54 -16.47 21.74
CA SER A 534 -27.19 -15.96 20.54
C SER A 534 -26.81 -14.50 20.30
N VAL A 535 -26.49 -14.18 19.03
CA VAL A 535 -26.21 -12.84 18.53
C VAL A 535 -27.38 -12.40 17.67
N PRO A 536 -27.91 -11.17 17.82
CA PRO A 536 -28.95 -10.66 16.94
C PRO A 536 -28.46 -10.63 15.47
N MET A 537 -29.22 -11.28 14.58
CA MET A 537 -28.88 -11.44 13.18
C MET A 537 -29.82 -10.64 12.27
N CYS A 538 -29.30 -10.09 11.20
CA CYS A 538 -30.10 -9.45 10.18
C CYS A 538 -30.96 -10.48 9.45
N PRO A 539 -32.29 -10.31 9.39
CA PRO A 539 -33.17 -11.28 8.73
C PRO A 539 -32.96 -11.34 7.20
N GLY A 540 -32.49 -10.25 6.59
CA GLY A 540 -32.26 -10.21 5.14
C GLY A 540 -30.86 -10.61 4.68
N CYS A 541 -29.85 -10.51 5.55
CA CYS A 541 -28.44 -10.76 5.19
C CYS A 541 -27.84 -11.94 5.97
N SER A 542 -28.51 -12.43 7.02
CA SER A 542 -27.97 -13.44 7.94
C SER A 542 -26.57 -13.09 8.48
N LEU A 543 -26.33 -11.77 8.68
CA LEU A 543 -25.13 -11.22 9.31
C LEU A 543 -25.49 -10.63 10.67
N PRO A 544 -24.55 -10.59 11.62
CA PRO A 544 -24.77 -9.97 12.91
C PRO A 544 -25.13 -8.49 12.77
N LEU A 545 -26.07 -8.05 13.62
CA LEU A 545 -26.44 -6.66 13.73
C LEU A 545 -25.46 -5.95 14.68
N THR A 546 -25.05 -4.74 14.31
CA THR A 546 -24.19 -3.89 15.12
C THR A 546 -25.02 -2.94 15.99
N TYR A 547 -24.72 -2.88 17.27
CA TYR A 547 -25.38 -1.97 18.21
C TYR A 547 -24.81 -0.56 18.12
N HIS A 548 -25.67 0.42 17.86
CA HIS A 548 -25.34 1.83 17.82
C HIS A 548 -25.82 2.54 19.09
N HIS A 549 -24.89 2.90 19.95
CA HIS A 549 -25.20 3.55 21.22
C HIS A 549 -25.88 4.92 21.07
N ALA A 550 -25.59 5.62 19.97
CA ALA A 550 -26.11 6.97 19.72
C ALA A 550 -27.64 7.00 19.53
N ASN A 551 -28.20 5.92 18.98
CA ASN A 551 -29.65 5.81 18.74
C ASN A 551 -30.31 4.60 19.41
N GLY A 552 -29.55 3.79 20.18
CA GLY A 552 -30.05 2.61 20.88
C GLY A 552 -30.58 1.49 19.98
N ARG A 553 -30.13 1.43 18.69
CA ARG A 553 -30.63 0.49 17.70
C ARG A 553 -29.58 -0.53 17.26
N LEU A 554 -30.06 -1.68 16.85
CA LEU A 554 -29.29 -2.68 16.13
C LEU A 554 -29.43 -2.40 14.63
N MET A 555 -28.33 -2.44 13.87
CA MET A 555 -28.32 -2.09 12.45
C MET A 555 -27.47 -3.04 11.63
N CYS A 556 -27.95 -3.37 10.43
CA CYS A 556 -27.16 -4.07 9.42
C CYS A 556 -26.49 -3.06 8.49
N HIS A 557 -25.15 -3.10 8.39
CA HIS A 557 -24.42 -2.19 7.53
C HIS A 557 -24.39 -2.60 6.05
N ILE A 558 -24.96 -3.75 5.70
CA ILE A 558 -25.05 -4.20 4.31
C ILE A 558 -26.34 -3.72 3.68
N CYS A 559 -27.50 -4.04 4.28
CA CYS A 559 -28.79 -3.71 3.69
C CYS A 559 -29.54 -2.53 4.35
N GLY A 560 -29.01 -2.01 5.48
CA GLY A 560 -29.65 -0.92 6.22
C GLY A 560 -30.78 -1.34 7.15
N HIS A 561 -31.09 -2.65 7.27
CA HIS A 561 -32.08 -3.12 8.25
C HIS A 561 -31.75 -2.62 9.65
N SER A 562 -32.75 -2.07 10.35
CA SER A 562 -32.58 -1.52 11.69
C SER A 562 -33.76 -1.86 12.58
N GLU A 563 -33.43 -2.37 13.78
CA GLU A 563 -34.42 -2.69 14.79
C GLU A 563 -34.02 -2.12 16.16
N PRO A 564 -34.97 -1.86 17.09
CA PRO A 564 -34.63 -1.47 18.42
C PRO A 564 -33.88 -2.58 19.15
N MET A 565 -33.00 -2.22 20.10
CA MET A 565 -32.34 -3.21 20.94
C MET A 565 -33.39 -3.95 21.77
N PRO A 566 -33.49 -5.30 21.67
CA PRO A 566 -34.41 -6.06 22.50
C PRO A 566 -33.96 -6.01 23.97
N ALA A 567 -34.90 -5.88 24.88
CA ALA A 567 -34.63 -5.84 26.32
C ALA A 567 -34.05 -7.18 26.83
N ARG A 568 -34.39 -8.26 26.18
CA ARG A 568 -33.92 -9.62 26.46
C ARG A 568 -33.65 -10.40 25.19
N CYS A 569 -32.88 -11.44 25.32
CA CYS A 569 -32.55 -12.33 24.18
C CYS A 569 -33.82 -12.92 23.57
N PRO A 570 -34.07 -12.77 22.27
CA PRO A 570 -35.26 -13.29 21.60
C PRO A 570 -35.29 -14.84 21.54
N VAL A 571 -34.15 -15.49 21.78
CA VAL A 571 -34.03 -16.96 21.70
C VAL A 571 -34.31 -17.64 23.07
N CYS A 572 -33.77 -17.12 24.15
CA CYS A 572 -33.87 -17.76 25.49
C CYS A 572 -34.36 -16.83 26.60
N GLY A 573 -34.66 -15.59 26.33
CA GLY A 573 -35.10 -14.63 27.37
C GLY A 573 -33.97 -14.07 28.24
N GLY A 574 -32.75 -14.52 28.05
CA GLY A 574 -31.58 -14.12 28.82
C GLY A 574 -31.10 -12.68 28.58
N HIS A 575 -30.09 -12.27 29.33
CA HIS A 575 -29.53 -10.92 29.23
C HIS A 575 -28.61 -10.76 28.03
N LEU A 576 -28.76 -9.66 27.29
CA LEU A 576 -27.86 -9.27 26.24
C LEU A 576 -26.72 -8.39 26.79
N ARG A 577 -25.49 -8.76 26.50
CA ARG A 577 -24.30 -8.03 26.93
C ARG A 577 -23.44 -7.65 25.73
N GLN A 578 -22.82 -6.49 25.84
CA GLN A 578 -21.83 -6.05 24.87
C GLN A 578 -20.53 -6.82 25.06
N ILE A 579 -20.01 -7.40 23.95
CA ILE A 579 -18.78 -8.19 23.95
C ILE A 579 -17.62 -7.30 23.48
N GLY A 580 -16.43 -7.53 24.08
CA GLY A 580 -15.15 -6.91 23.74
C GLY A 580 -14.43 -6.33 24.97
N CYS A 581 -13.13 -6.58 25.06
CA CYS A 581 -12.26 -6.01 26.09
C CYS A 581 -10.98 -5.42 25.43
N GLY A 582 -10.34 -4.45 26.12
CA GLY A 582 -9.06 -3.89 25.69
C GLY A 582 -7.87 -4.67 26.25
N THR A 583 -6.72 -4.60 25.58
CA THR A 583 -5.45 -5.23 26.00
C THR A 583 -5.01 -4.76 27.39
N GLN A 584 -5.26 -3.52 27.74
CA GLN A 584 -4.95 -2.98 29.07
C GLN A 584 -5.71 -3.71 30.19
N ARG A 585 -7.00 -3.95 30.00
CA ARG A 585 -7.82 -4.68 30.96
C ARG A 585 -7.38 -6.15 31.12
N VAL A 586 -6.92 -6.77 30.04
CA VAL A 586 -6.34 -8.12 30.07
C VAL A 586 -5.04 -8.12 30.87
N GLU A 587 -4.17 -7.13 30.64
CA GLU A 587 -2.91 -6.95 31.36
C GLU A 587 -3.17 -6.79 32.87
N GLU A 588 -4.10 -5.92 33.28
CA GLU A 588 -4.49 -5.71 34.67
C GLU A 588 -5.01 -7.01 35.33
N GLN A 589 -5.81 -7.77 34.60
CA GLN A 589 -6.29 -9.07 35.12
C GLN A 589 -5.17 -10.09 35.26
N LEU A 590 -4.25 -10.16 34.30
CA LEU A 590 -3.08 -11.06 34.38
C LEU A 590 -2.20 -10.70 35.58
N GLN A 591 -1.98 -9.42 35.86
CA GLN A 591 -1.22 -8.97 37.02
C GLN A 591 -1.89 -9.36 38.36
N ASN A 592 -3.22 -9.32 38.42
CA ASN A 592 -3.98 -9.76 39.60
C ASN A 592 -3.94 -11.29 39.76
N LEU A 593 -4.04 -12.07 38.69
CA LEU A 593 -4.07 -13.54 38.74
C LEU A 593 -2.67 -14.17 38.87
N LEU A 594 -1.64 -13.47 38.39
CA LEU A 594 -0.24 -13.89 38.36
C LEU A 594 0.66 -12.74 38.87
N PRO A 595 0.64 -12.42 40.15
CA PRO A 595 1.41 -11.31 40.71
C PRO A 595 2.91 -11.50 40.48
N GLY A 596 3.60 -10.41 40.05
CA GLY A 596 5.03 -10.39 39.81
C GLY A 596 5.49 -11.04 38.47
N VAL A 597 4.58 -11.53 37.66
CA VAL A 597 4.89 -12.10 36.33
C VAL A 597 5.03 -10.99 35.29
N GLY A 598 6.14 -11.00 34.54
CA GLY A 598 6.37 -10.04 33.44
C GLY A 598 5.40 -10.27 32.30
N VAL A 599 4.63 -9.23 31.94
CA VAL A 599 3.77 -9.19 30.75
C VAL A 599 4.27 -8.10 29.82
N LEU A 600 4.60 -8.45 28.59
CA LEU A 600 4.94 -7.50 27.54
C LEU A 600 3.73 -7.23 26.65
N ARG A 601 3.21 -6.00 26.68
CA ARG A 601 2.06 -5.60 25.86
C ARG A 601 2.51 -4.99 24.54
N MET A 602 1.89 -5.45 23.45
CA MET A 602 2.10 -4.96 22.09
C MET A 602 0.76 -4.63 21.43
N ASP A 603 0.43 -3.36 21.38
CA ASP A 603 -0.73 -2.86 20.64
C ASP A 603 -0.39 -1.54 19.90
N ALA A 604 -1.35 -1.03 19.13
CA ALA A 604 -1.15 0.19 18.36
C ALA A 604 -0.85 1.43 19.22
N ASP A 605 -1.28 1.42 20.49
CA ASP A 605 -1.08 2.55 21.40
C ASP A 605 0.33 2.53 22.02
N THR A 606 0.94 1.34 22.15
CA THR A 606 2.29 1.17 22.69
C THR A 606 3.39 1.32 21.64
N VAL A 607 3.03 1.34 20.36
CA VAL A 607 3.97 1.31 19.23
C VAL A 607 3.76 2.52 18.32
N SER A 608 4.43 3.62 18.66
CA SER A 608 4.34 4.88 17.90
C SER A 608 5.47 5.10 16.86
N ALA A 609 6.54 4.30 16.87
CA ALA A 609 7.70 4.45 16.00
C ALA A 609 8.06 3.14 15.27
N VAL A 610 8.54 3.26 14.03
CA VAL A 610 8.85 2.16 13.10
C VAL A 610 9.81 1.10 13.68
N ASN A 611 10.72 1.48 14.56
CA ASN A 611 11.70 0.56 15.15
C ASN A 611 11.26 -0.01 16.54
N THR A 612 10.08 0.36 17.03
CA THR A 612 9.65 -0.02 18.38
C THR A 612 9.24 -1.49 18.43
N HIS A 613 8.66 -2.04 17.34
CA HIS A 613 8.30 -3.45 17.26
C HIS A 613 9.50 -4.38 17.41
N GLU A 614 10.57 -4.11 16.66
CA GLU A 614 11.78 -4.94 16.72
C GLU A 614 12.41 -4.93 18.12
N LYS A 615 12.44 -3.75 18.75
CA LYS A 615 12.96 -3.62 20.12
C LYS A 615 12.13 -4.44 21.12
N LEU A 616 10.80 -4.40 21.01
CA LEU A 616 9.91 -5.16 21.90
C LEU A 616 10.06 -6.67 21.67
N PHE A 617 10.15 -7.12 20.42
CA PHE A 617 10.39 -8.54 20.13
C PHE A 617 11.76 -9.02 20.57
N ARG A 618 12.78 -8.18 20.42
CA ARG A 618 14.13 -8.47 20.95
C ARG A 618 14.08 -8.59 22.46
N ARG A 619 13.45 -7.66 23.17
CA ARG A 619 13.24 -7.73 24.61
C ARG A 619 12.51 -9.00 25.02
N PHE A 620 11.40 -9.36 24.36
CA PHE A 620 10.68 -10.59 24.65
C PHE A 620 11.57 -11.82 24.58
N ARG A 621 12.44 -11.89 23.55
CA ARG A 621 13.36 -13.01 23.34
C ARG A 621 14.53 -12.99 24.34
N GLU A 622 15.23 -11.88 24.45
CA GLU A 622 16.50 -11.77 25.22
C GLU A 622 16.26 -11.74 26.72
N GLU A 623 15.27 -10.99 27.18
CA GLU A 623 14.88 -10.91 28.59
C GLU A 623 14.02 -12.10 29.03
N ARG A 624 13.66 -12.99 28.11
CA ARG A 624 12.79 -14.16 28.36
C ARG A 624 11.50 -13.80 29.09
N ILE A 625 10.87 -12.68 28.72
CA ILE A 625 9.63 -12.24 29.34
C ILE A 625 8.58 -13.35 29.19
N PRO A 626 7.90 -13.79 30.25
CA PRO A 626 7.05 -14.98 30.21
C PRO A 626 5.82 -14.86 29.30
N ILE A 627 5.18 -13.70 29.27
CA ILE A 627 3.90 -13.51 28.56
C ILE A 627 4.02 -12.33 27.58
N LEU A 628 3.72 -12.61 26.32
CA LEU A 628 3.51 -11.60 25.26
C LEU A 628 2.01 -11.47 25.02
N LEU A 629 1.44 -10.30 25.36
CA LEU A 629 0.05 -9.96 25.10
C LEU A 629 -0.04 -8.97 23.95
N GLY A 630 -0.84 -9.25 22.96
CA GLY A 630 -0.99 -8.27 21.88
C GLY A 630 -2.12 -8.55 20.91
N THR A 631 -2.21 -7.65 19.90
CA THR A 631 -3.18 -7.73 18.84
C THR A 631 -2.56 -8.37 17.59
N GLN A 632 -3.03 -8.06 16.40
CA GLN A 632 -2.60 -8.71 15.13
C GLN A 632 -1.07 -8.82 14.90
N MET A 633 -0.29 -7.99 15.59
CA MET A 633 1.17 -7.98 15.44
C MET A 633 1.84 -9.20 16.04
N VAL A 634 1.29 -9.77 17.12
CA VAL A 634 1.86 -10.98 17.76
C VAL A 634 1.50 -12.27 17.03
N ALA A 635 0.46 -12.22 16.19
CA ALA A 635 0.04 -13.38 15.39
C ALA A 635 0.95 -13.62 14.16
N LYS A 636 1.83 -12.67 13.78
CA LYS A 636 2.50 -12.65 12.47
C LYS A 636 4.03 -12.56 12.55
N GLY A 637 4.71 -13.17 11.60
CA GLY A 637 6.06 -12.83 11.14
C GLY A 637 7.26 -13.29 11.98
N LEU A 638 7.11 -13.85 13.20
CA LEU A 638 8.25 -14.16 14.07
C LEU A 638 8.25 -15.59 14.58
N ASP A 639 9.44 -16.14 14.67
CA ASP A 639 9.71 -17.44 15.26
C ASP A 639 10.31 -17.25 16.65
N PHE A 640 9.63 -17.81 17.66
CA PHE A 640 10.11 -17.87 19.03
C PHE A 640 10.28 -19.33 19.45
N GLU A 641 11.49 -19.76 19.64
CA GLU A 641 11.81 -21.16 19.95
C GLU A 641 11.24 -21.64 21.29
N ASN A 642 11.10 -20.71 22.27
CA ASN A 642 10.66 -21.00 23.63
C ASN A 642 9.14 -20.79 23.85
N VAL A 643 8.38 -20.43 22.80
CA VAL A 643 6.93 -20.29 22.90
C VAL A 643 6.26 -21.64 22.71
N THR A 644 5.69 -22.17 23.79
CA THR A 644 4.99 -23.47 23.82
C THR A 644 3.48 -23.34 24.01
N LEU A 645 3.01 -22.18 24.49
CA LEU A 645 1.58 -21.88 24.64
C LEU A 645 1.20 -20.66 23.80
N SER A 646 0.17 -20.80 22.99
CA SER A 646 -0.53 -19.68 22.38
C SER A 646 -2.00 -19.66 22.74
N ALA A 647 -2.61 -18.50 22.93
CA ALA A 647 -4.02 -18.42 23.21
C ALA A 647 -4.71 -17.29 22.44
N VAL A 648 -5.93 -17.55 21.99
CA VAL A 648 -6.88 -16.57 21.47
C VAL A 648 -7.91 -16.29 22.55
N LEU A 649 -7.92 -15.05 23.07
CA LEU A 649 -8.74 -14.68 24.23
C LEU A 649 -10.21 -14.44 23.89
N ASP A 650 -10.49 -14.04 22.65
CA ASP A 650 -11.83 -13.77 22.15
C ASP A 650 -11.87 -14.07 20.66
N ALA A 651 -12.36 -15.25 20.29
CA ALA A 651 -12.50 -15.67 18.91
C ALA A 651 -13.77 -15.11 18.26
N ASP A 652 -14.78 -14.78 19.06
CA ASP A 652 -16.11 -14.38 18.57
C ASP A 652 -16.08 -13.00 17.93
N LEU A 653 -15.21 -12.10 18.39
CA LEU A 653 -15.17 -10.71 17.91
C LEU A 653 -14.90 -10.61 16.39
N SER A 654 -14.03 -11.45 15.83
CA SER A 654 -13.79 -11.47 14.39
C SER A 654 -14.87 -12.22 13.61
N LEU A 655 -15.44 -13.26 14.22
CA LEU A 655 -16.46 -14.09 13.60
C LEU A 655 -17.74 -13.31 13.29
N TYR A 656 -18.07 -12.38 14.15
CA TYR A 656 -19.29 -11.59 14.03
C TYR A 656 -19.07 -10.16 13.49
N ALA A 657 -17.95 -9.92 12.79
CA ALA A 657 -17.76 -8.68 12.05
C ALA A 657 -18.76 -8.57 10.89
N SER A 658 -19.18 -7.36 10.57
CA SER A 658 -20.11 -7.08 9.47
C SER A 658 -19.44 -7.16 8.09
N ASP A 659 -18.61 -8.16 7.85
CA ASP A 659 -17.88 -8.41 6.59
C ASP A 659 -18.16 -9.86 6.15
N TYR A 660 -18.38 -10.08 4.87
CA TYR A 660 -18.59 -11.43 4.32
C TYR A 660 -17.38 -12.36 4.52
N ARG A 661 -16.19 -11.80 4.77
CA ARG A 661 -14.95 -12.52 5.10
C ARG A 661 -14.78 -12.81 6.60
N ALA A 662 -15.76 -12.51 7.43
CA ALA A 662 -15.64 -12.66 8.89
C ALA A 662 -15.21 -14.08 9.29
N ALA A 663 -15.86 -15.11 8.74
CA ALA A 663 -15.52 -16.51 8.97
C ALA A 663 -14.09 -16.84 8.51
N GLU A 664 -13.72 -16.45 7.30
CA GLU A 664 -12.37 -16.63 6.72
C GLU A 664 -11.30 -15.92 7.56
N THR A 665 -11.57 -14.68 7.96
CA THR A 665 -10.64 -13.91 8.81
C THR A 665 -10.44 -14.56 10.17
N THR A 666 -11.53 -15.09 10.76
CA THR A 666 -11.49 -15.79 12.06
C THR A 666 -10.71 -17.09 11.95
N PHE A 667 -11.00 -17.91 10.91
CA PHE A 667 -10.26 -19.13 10.64
C PHE A 667 -8.75 -18.84 10.49
N SER A 668 -8.40 -17.91 9.62
CA SER A 668 -7.01 -17.53 9.35
C SER A 668 -6.28 -17.07 10.62
N LEU A 669 -6.94 -16.26 11.43
CA LEU A 669 -6.39 -15.74 12.67
C LEU A 669 -6.12 -16.84 13.70
N ILE A 670 -7.09 -17.73 13.93
CA ILE A 670 -6.94 -18.84 14.86
C ILE A 670 -5.80 -19.76 14.41
N ALA A 671 -5.79 -20.15 13.13
CA ALA A 671 -4.76 -21.01 12.56
C ALA A 671 -3.35 -20.38 12.66
N GLN A 672 -3.23 -19.07 12.42
CA GLN A 672 -1.97 -18.35 12.55
C GLN A 672 -1.49 -18.30 14.00
N VAL A 673 -2.36 -18.00 14.96
CA VAL A 673 -2.02 -17.93 16.39
C VAL A 673 -1.67 -19.32 16.92
N ALA A 674 -2.50 -20.34 16.64
CA ALA A 674 -2.22 -21.72 17.00
C ALA A 674 -0.86 -22.17 16.44
N GLY A 675 -0.58 -21.86 15.18
CA GLY A 675 0.68 -22.19 14.52
C GLY A 675 1.93 -21.52 15.11
N ARG A 676 1.81 -20.59 16.08
CA ARG A 676 2.96 -19.96 16.76
C ARG A 676 3.56 -20.86 17.82
N ALA A 677 2.78 -21.67 18.49
CA ALA A 677 3.28 -22.57 19.50
C ALA A 677 4.08 -23.75 18.91
N GLY A 678 5.14 -24.18 19.60
CA GLY A 678 5.88 -25.40 19.27
C GLY A 678 6.68 -25.35 17.97
N ARG A 679 7.20 -24.20 17.58
CA ARG A 679 8.10 -24.08 16.41
C ARG A 679 9.53 -24.49 16.74
N GLY A 680 9.94 -24.40 17.99
CA GLY A 680 11.24 -24.82 18.48
C GLY A 680 11.34 -26.33 18.71
N LYS A 681 12.24 -26.71 19.62
CA LYS A 681 12.45 -28.14 20.00
C LYS A 681 11.39 -28.69 20.92
N LEU A 682 10.58 -27.85 21.56
CA LEU A 682 9.52 -28.23 22.49
C LEU A 682 8.17 -28.36 21.75
N GLY A 683 7.31 -29.26 22.24
CA GLY A 683 5.92 -29.35 21.77
C GLY A 683 5.16 -28.09 22.12
N GLY A 684 4.12 -27.76 21.33
CA GLY A 684 3.27 -26.61 21.59
C GLY A 684 1.82 -26.99 21.76
N ARG A 685 1.05 -26.15 22.45
CA ARG A 685 -0.42 -26.25 22.53
C ARG A 685 -1.05 -24.86 22.34
N ALA A 686 -2.28 -24.84 21.91
CA ALA A 686 -3.04 -23.62 21.77
C ALA A 686 -4.36 -23.70 22.56
N ILE A 687 -4.80 -22.57 23.11
CA ILE A 687 -6.08 -22.45 23.80
C ILE A 687 -6.92 -21.37 23.11
N LEU A 688 -8.16 -21.74 22.80
CA LEU A 688 -9.11 -20.90 22.10
C LEU A 688 -10.33 -20.64 22.99
N GLN A 689 -10.48 -19.41 23.48
CA GLN A 689 -11.63 -19.00 24.28
C GLN A 689 -12.74 -18.45 23.38
N THR A 690 -13.95 -18.96 23.55
CA THR A 690 -15.11 -18.56 22.74
C THR A 690 -16.42 -18.71 23.50
N MET A 691 -17.38 -17.83 23.18
CA MET A 691 -18.78 -17.97 23.63
C MET A 691 -19.58 -18.94 22.75
N THR A 692 -19.04 -19.34 21.59
CA THR A 692 -19.75 -20.17 20.60
C THR A 692 -18.95 -21.40 20.19
N PRO A 693 -18.63 -22.33 21.13
CA PRO A 693 -17.77 -23.49 20.86
C PRO A 693 -18.33 -24.46 19.82
N GLN A 694 -19.63 -24.39 19.54
CA GLN A 694 -20.29 -25.23 18.53
C GLN A 694 -20.24 -24.62 17.11
N ASN A 695 -19.74 -23.39 16.94
CA ASN A 695 -19.64 -22.78 15.64
C ASN A 695 -18.67 -23.55 14.74
N GLN A 696 -19.10 -23.87 13.51
CA GLN A 696 -18.33 -24.72 12.59
C GLN A 696 -16.98 -24.07 12.23
N THR A 697 -16.93 -22.75 11.98
CA THR A 697 -15.68 -22.04 11.68
C THR A 697 -14.67 -22.17 12.81
N ILE A 698 -15.14 -22.03 14.07
CA ILE A 698 -14.31 -22.20 15.28
C ILE A 698 -13.74 -23.62 15.36
N ARG A 699 -14.57 -24.61 15.09
CA ARG A 699 -14.16 -26.04 15.14
C ARG A 699 -13.16 -26.36 14.05
N PHE A 700 -13.45 -26.00 12.78
CA PHE A 700 -12.51 -26.21 11.69
C PHE A 700 -11.18 -25.50 11.92
N ALA A 701 -11.20 -24.29 12.49
CA ALA A 701 -9.99 -23.54 12.81
C ALA A 701 -9.18 -24.19 13.94
N ALA A 702 -9.84 -24.76 14.97
CA ALA A 702 -9.20 -25.53 16.03
C ALA A 702 -8.57 -26.83 15.49
N GLU A 703 -9.25 -27.49 14.57
CA GLU A 703 -8.74 -28.67 13.86
C GLU A 703 -7.68 -28.29 12.80
N GLN A 704 -7.50 -26.99 12.52
CA GLN A 704 -6.64 -26.46 11.47
C GLN A 704 -6.96 -27.09 10.10
N ASN A 705 -8.23 -27.42 9.87
CA ASN A 705 -8.74 -28.06 8.68
C ASN A 705 -9.30 -27.01 7.72
N TYR A 706 -8.42 -26.44 6.89
CA TYR A 706 -8.82 -25.43 5.92
C TYR A 706 -9.73 -25.97 4.83
N ASP A 707 -9.52 -27.21 4.37
CA ASP A 707 -10.31 -27.79 3.30
C ASP A 707 -11.78 -27.95 3.73
N ALA A 708 -12.05 -28.45 4.93
CA ALA A 708 -13.42 -28.53 5.47
C ALA A 708 -14.04 -27.13 5.67
N PHE A 709 -13.26 -26.15 6.12
CA PHE A 709 -13.72 -24.76 6.20
C PHE A 709 -14.12 -24.21 4.82
N PHE A 710 -13.26 -24.41 3.82
CA PHE A 710 -13.51 -23.94 2.45
C PHE A 710 -14.77 -24.55 1.85
N GLU A 711 -14.95 -25.88 2.00
CA GLU A 711 -16.14 -26.59 1.53
C GLU A 711 -17.43 -26.12 2.20
N ALA A 712 -17.39 -25.79 3.49
CA ALA A 712 -18.54 -25.28 4.23
C ALA A 712 -18.85 -23.80 3.91
N GLU A 713 -17.83 -22.97 3.69
CA GLU A 713 -18.00 -21.54 3.42
C GLU A 713 -18.48 -21.24 1.99
N LEU A 714 -18.07 -22.05 1.03
CA LEU A 714 -18.32 -21.80 -0.39
C LEU A 714 -19.83 -21.73 -0.76
N PRO A 715 -20.69 -22.64 -0.32
CA PRO A 715 -22.15 -22.55 -0.55
C PRO A 715 -22.77 -21.30 0.09
N LEU A 716 -22.27 -20.87 1.26
CA LEU A 716 -22.74 -19.66 1.93
C LEU A 716 -22.42 -18.41 1.12
N ARG A 717 -21.21 -18.36 0.52
CA ARG A 717 -20.81 -17.27 -0.39
C ARG A 717 -21.68 -17.22 -1.64
N GLN A 718 -22.01 -18.38 -2.22
CA GLN A 718 -22.91 -18.47 -3.35
C GLN A 718 -24.31 -17.95 -3.03
N LEU A 719 -24.88 -18.42 -1.92
CA LEU A 719 -26.21 -18.00 -1.46
C LEU A 719 -26.29 -16.48 -1.22
N ARG A 720 -25.25 -15.92 -0.62
CA ARG A 720 -25.15 -14.48 -0.30
C ARG A 720 -24.77 -13.61 -1.50
N GLY A 721 -24.43 -14.20 -2.65
CA GLY A 721 -23.95 -13.47 -3.81
C GLY A 721 -22.66 -12.69 -3.52
N CYS A 722 -21.69 -13.35 -2.85
CA CYS A 722 -20.40 -12.78 -2.49
C CYS A 722 -19.26 -13.41 -3.32
N PRO A 723 -18.06 -12.80 -3.33
CA PRO A 723 -16.90 -13.45 -3.92
C PRO A 723 -16.66 -14.86 -3.35
N PRO A 724 -16.29 -15.86 -4.18
CA PRO A 724 -15.81 -15.77 -5.56
C PRO A 724 -16.87 -15.71 -6.66
N TYR A 725 -18.14 -15.85 -6.35
CA TYR A 725 -19.22 -15.94 -7.34
C TYR A 725 -19.65 -14.58 -7.90
N ARG A 726 -19.67 -13.55 -7.07
CA ARG A 726 -20.00 -12.18 -7.43
C ARG A 726 -19.06 -11.21 -6.74
N ASP A 727 -18.68 -10.13 -7.42
CA ASP A 727 -17.95 -9.02 -6.81
C ASP A 727 -18.93 -8.10 -6.07
N LEU A 728 -18.43 -7.44 -5.02
CA LEU A 728 -19.13 -6.41 -4.29
C LEU A 728 -18.54 -5.04 -4.66
N LEU A 729 -19.31 -4.24 -5.37
CA LEU A 729 -18.96 -2.85 -5.69
C LEU A 729 -19.70 -1.93 -4.72
N THR A 730 -18.96 -1.25 -3.84
CA THR A 730 -19.55 -0.38 -2.82
C THR A 730 -19.31 1.08 -3.18
N VAL A 731 -20.41 1.82 -3.41
CA VAL A 731 -20.39 3.27 -3.58
C VAL A 731 -20.59 3.92 -2.21
N THR A 732 -19.59 4.62 -1.72
CA THR A 732 -19.64 5.34 -0.45
C THR A 732 -19.84 6.83 -0.70
N PHE A 733 -20.92 7.40 -0.14
CA PHE A 733 -21.21 8.83 -0.10
C PHE A 733 -20.74 9.42 1.22
N HIS A 734 -20.14 10.61 1.19
CA HIS A 734 -19.69 11.29 2.38
C HIS A 734 -19.88 12.80 2.33
N GLY A 735 -20.23 13.41 3.46
CA GLY A 735 -20.45 14.85 3.54
C GLY A 735 -20.68 15.32 4.99
N ARG A 736 -20.76 16.63 5.20
CA ARG A 736 -20.90 17.22 6.54
C ARG A 736 -22.33 17.11 7.09
N GLU A 737 -23.34 17.05 6.22
CA GLU A 737 -24.75 17.01 6.59
C GLU A 737 -25.32 15.62 6.30
N GLU A 738 -25.81 14.95 7.35
CA GLU A 738 -26.28 13.55 7.26
C GLU A 738 -27.43 13.40 6.28
N GLU A 739 -28.43 14.26 6.39
CA GLU A 739 -29.62 14.23 5.55
C GLU A 739 -29.29 14.36 4.05
N ARG A 740 -28.36 15.29 3.72
CA ARG A 740 -27.92 15.48 2.33
C ARG A 740 -27.17 14.28 1.79
N VAL A 741 -26.35 13.62 2.63
CA VAL A 741 -25.64 12.40 2.24
C VAL A 741 -26.62 11.27 1.95
N TRP A 742 -27.67 11.16 2.77
CA TRP A 742 -28.70 10.16 2.61
C TRP A 742 -29.54 10.40 1.33
N GLN A 743 -29.99 11.62 1.11
CA GLN A 743 -30.74 12.01 -0.09
C GLN A 743 -29.91 11.79 -1.36
N ALA A 744 -28.63 12.12 -1.32
CA ALA A 744 -27.70 11.87 -2.42
C ALA A 744 -27.60 10.37 -2.76
N ALA A 745 -27.50 9.52 -1.74
CA ALA A 745 -27.44 8.07 -1.94
C ALA A 745 -28.75 7.50 -2.51
N LEU A 746 -29.90 8.00 -2.07
CA LEU A 746 -31.21 7.62 -2.60
C LEU A 746 -31.38 8.05 -4.08
N ALA A 747 -31.00 9.28 -4.41
CA ALA A 747 -31.07 9.78 -5.78
C ALA A 747 -30.14 9.00 -6.71
N PHE A 748 -28.92 8.69 -6.24
CA PHE A 748 -27.99 7.86 -6.99
C PHE A 748 -28.55 6.45 -7.23
N ARG A 749 -29.15 5.82 -6.20
CA ARG A 749 -29.78 4.51 -6.32
C ARG A 749 -30.89 4.53 -7.35
N ALA A 750 -31.81 5.50 -7.29
CA ALA A 750 -32.89 5.59 -8.24
C ALA A 750 -32.43 5.71 -9.70
N ARG A 751 -31.36 6.50 -9.94
CA ARG A 751 -30.72 6.59 -11.27
C ARG A 751 -30.08 5.27 -11.70
N LEU A 752 -29.37 4.60 -10.79
CA LEU A 752 -28.75 3.30 -11.03
C LEU A 752 -29.80 2.24 -11.39
N ASP A 753 -30.85 2.12 -10.58
CA ASP A 753 -31.94 1.16 -10.80
C ASP A 753 -32.61 1.42 -12.16
N GLY A 754 -32.90 2.69 -12.52
CA GLY A 754 -33.44 3.07 -13.80
C GLY A 754 -32.58 2.68 -15.00
N LEU A 755 -31.27 2.84 -14.89
CA LEU A 755 -30.32 2.46 -15.95
C LEU A 755 -30.15 0.94 -16.06
N LEU A 756 -30.08 0.22 -14.96
CA LEU A 756 -29.97 -1.26 -14.95
C LEU A 756 -31.21 -1.91 -15.58
N HIS A 757 -32.39 -1.30 -15.47
CA HIS A 757 -33.63 -1.78 -16.11
C HIS A 757 -33.77 -1.31 -17.57
N SER A 758 -32.90 -0.44 -18.08
CA SER A 758 -32.95 0.01 -19.46
C SER A 758 -32.55 -1.08 -20.46
N GLU A 759 -33.03 -0.97 -21.70
CA GLU A 759 -32.65 -1.91 -22.77
C GLU A 759 -31.14 -1.98 -23.00
N PHE A 760 -30.46 -0.86 -22.82
CA PHE A 760 -29.02 -0.76 -23.03
C PHE A 760 -28.24 -1.67 -22.07
N TYR A 761 -28.67 -1.84 -20.82
CA TYR A 761 -27.99 -2.68 -19.82
C TYR A 761 -28.69 -4.02 -19.59
N ARG A 762 -29.59 -4.40 -20.49
CA ARG A 762 -30.29 -5.69 -20.45
C ARG A 762 -29.27 -6.83 -20.47
N GLY A 763 -29.29 -7.70 -19.44
CA GLY A 763 -28.34 -8.78 -19.25
C GLY A 763 -27.25 -8.52 -18.19
N GLU A 764 -27.08 -7.28 -17.73
CA GLU A 764 -26.24 -7.01 -16.56
C GLU A 764 -27.03 -7.36 -15.29
N THR A 765 -26.53 -8.34 -14.53
CA THR A 765 -27.20 -8.78 -13.29
C THR A 765 -26.50 -8.17 -12.08
N ALA A 766 -27.17 -7.24 -11.41
CA ALA A 766 -26.69 -6.67 -10.16
C ALA A 766 -27.82 -6.60 -9.14
N ALA A 767 -27.56 -7.08 -7.92
CA ALA A 767 -28.43 -6.85 -6.77
C ALA A 767 -27.91 -5.60 -6.03
N VAL A 768 -28.77 -4.56 -5.94
CA VAL A 768 -28.42 -3.31 -5.27
C VAL A 768 -28.96 -3.32 -3.85
N LEU A 769 -28.05 -3.24 -2.86
CA LEU A 769 -28.33 -3.24 -1.43
C LEU A 769 -28.09 -1.84 -0.84
N GLY A 770 -28.95 -1.42 0.07
CA GLY A 770 -28.87 -0.10 0.70
C GLY A 770 -29.78 0.93 0.01
N PRO A 771 -29.65 2.26 0.29
CA PRO A 771 -28.55 2.85 1.10
C PRO A 771 -28.53 2.39 2.55
N ALA A 772 -27.34 2.32 3.13
CA ALA A 772 -27.13 1.97 4.53
C ALA A 772 -26.01 2.84 5.13
N PRO A 773 -26.05 3.17 6.43
CA PRO A 773 -24.90 3.80 7.07
C PRO A 773 -23.66 2.92 6.95
N ALA A 774 -22.49 3.52 6.75
CA ALA A 774 -21.23 2.79 6.84
C ALA A 774 -21.01 2.26 8.26
N SER A 775 -20.18 1.24 8.44
CA SER A 775 -19.84 0.67 9.78
C SER A 775 -19.28 1.74 10.72
N VAL A 776 -18.49 2.67 10.18
CA VAL A 776 -18.17 3.92 10.86
C VAL A 776 -18.96 5.03 10.18
N ALA A 777 -20.11 5.35 10.74
CA ALA A 777 -21.05 6.29 10.15
C ALA A 777 -20.53 7.73 10.06
N ARG A 778 -19.51 8.11 10.87
CA ARG A 778 -18.94 9.46 10.87
C ARG A 778 -17.42 9.41 11.08
N ILE A 779 -16.67 10.03 10.15
CA ILE A 779 -15.19 10.18 10.24
C ILE A 779 -14.85 11.66 9.97
N ASN A 780 -14.05 12.28 10.80
CA ASN A 780 -13.61 13.67 10.65
C ASN A 780 -14.78 14.63 10.33
N TYR A 781 -15.86 14.53 11.12
CA TYR A 781 -17.10 15.32 10.93
C TYR A 781 -17.83 15.10 9.62
N HIS A 782 -17.50 14.04 8.85
CA HIS A 782 -18.23 13.64 7.64
C HIS A 782 -19.06 12.40 7.93
N TYR A 783 -20.37 12.50 7.68
CA TYR A 783 -21.27 11.36 7.67
C TYR A 783 -21.05 10.51 6.45
N ARG A 784 -21.28 9.21 6.55
CA ARG A 784 -21.03 8.24 5.51
C ARG A 784 -22.19 7.31 5.32
N CYS A 785 -22.66 7.20 4.07
CA CYS A 785 -23.68 6.28 3.63
C CYS A 785 -23.19 5.49 2.42
N ARG A 786 -23.68 4.27 2.19
CA ARG A 786 -23.20 3.41 1.12
C ARG A 786 -24.31 2.65 0.42
N LEU A 787 -24.06 2.36 -0.85
CA LEU A 787 -24.76 1.40 -1.68
C LEU A 787 -23.81 0.28 -2.04
N THR A 788 -24.26 -0.98 -1.94
CA THR A 788 -23.47 -2.15 -2.31
C THR A 788 -24.16 -2.88 -3.46
N LEU A 789 -23.40 -3.12 -4.53
CA LEU A 789 -23.85 -3.90 -5.68
C LEU A 789 -23.18 -5.27 -5.63
N SER A 790 -23.96 -6.33 -5.53
CA SER A 790 -23.52 -7.71 -5.75
C SER A 790 -23.71 -8.03 -7.23
N CYS A 791 -22.62 -8.21 -7.98
CA CYS A 791 -22.70 -8.31 -9.44
C CYS A 791 -21.57 -9.16 -10.04
N VAL A 792 -21.76 -9.57 -11.29
CA VAL A 792 -20.63 -9.97 -12.13
C VAL A 792 -19.94 -8.68 -12.58
N ASN A 793 -18.67 -8.51 -12.24
CA ASN A 793 -17.92 -7.26 -12.45
C ASN A 793 -17.47 -7.12 -13.91
N THR A 794 -18.45 -6.94 -14.81
CA THR A 794 -18.19 -6.71 -16.23
C THR A 794 -17.59 -5.32 -16.48
N ARG A 795 -16.90 -5.18 -17.62
CA ARG A 795 -16.42 -3.86 -18.05
C ARG A 795 -17.55 -2.87 -18.21
N ARG A 796 -18.68 -3.33 -18.76
CA ARG A 796 -19.87 -2.51 -19.02
C ARG A 796 -20.48 -1.97 -17.73
N LEU A 797 -20.55 -2.77 -16.67
CA LEU A 797 -21.04 -2.33 -15.37
C LEU A 797 -20.08 -1.32 -14.71
N ARG A 798 -18.75 -1.53 -14.86
CA ARG A 798 -17.77 -0.53 -14.38
C ARG A 798 -17.91 0.80 -15.12
N GLU A 799 -18.12 0.78 -16.43
CA GLU A 799 -18.34 1.99 -17.24
C GLU A 799 -19.63 2.71 -16.80
N LEU A 800 -20.71 1.97 -16.50
CA LEU A 800 -21.95 2.51 -15.95
C LEU A 800 -21.72 3.23 -14.61
N LEU A 801 -21.07 2.56 -13.66
CA LEU A 801 -20.79 3.16 -12.35
C LEU A 801 -19.84 4.36 -12.47
N ALA A 802 -18.81 4.27 -13.31
CA ALA A 802 -17.93 5.39 -13.57
C ALA A 802 -18.66 6.59 -14.19
N PHE A 803 -19.61 6.34 -15.09
CA PHE A 803 -20.49 7.35 -15.66
C PHE A 803 -21.35 7.98 -14.57
N LEU A 804 -22.05 7.19 -13.76
CA LEU A 804 -22.92 7.69 -12.70
C LEU A 804 -22.17 8.53 -11.65
N VAL A 805 -20.99 8.09 -11.22
CA VAL A 805 -20.17 8.85 -10.26
C VAL A 805 -19.70 10.18 -10.86
N ARG A 806 -19.37 10.19 -12.16
CA ARG A 806 -19.02 11.44 -12.86
C ARG A 806 -20.19 12.40 -12.97
N GLU A 807 -21.38 11.91 -13.34
CA GLU A 807 -22.59 12.74 -13.42
C GLU A 807 -23.01 13.24 -12.03
N PHE A 808 -22.94 12.39 -11.01
CA PHE A 808 -23.18 12.79 -9.62
C PHE A 808 -22.27 13.94 -9.16
N ALA A 809 -20.97 13.87 -9.48
CA ALA A 809 -20.02 14.91 -9.10
C ALA A 809 -20.27 16.28 -9.81
N LYS A 810 -21.01 16.28 -10.93
CA LYS A 810 -21.44 17.50 -11.66
C LYS A 810 -22.75 18.08 -11.13
N ASP A 811 -23.52 17.27 -10.41
CA ASP A 811 -24.85 17.67 -9.92
C ASP A 811 -24.74 18.70 -8.78
N ARG A 812 -25.19 19.93 -9.07
CA ARG A 812 -25.13 21.05 -8.14
C ARG A 812 -26.02 20.87 -6.91
N SER A 813 -27.09 20.05 -7.00
CA SER A 813 -28.01 19.79 -5.89
C SER A 813 -27.33 19.05 -4.73
N PHE A 814 -26.30 18.26 -5.03
CA PHE A 814 -25.49 17.53 -4.04
C PHE A 814 -24.10 18.13 -3.80
N ARG A 815 -23.91 19.40 -4.07
CA ARG A 815 -22.66 20.10 -3.80
C ARG A 815 -22.27 19.94 -2.31
N GLY A 816 -21.03 19.46 -2.05
CA GLY A 816 -20.54 19.17 -0.70
C GLY A 816 -20.68 17.71 -0.27
N VAL A 817 -21.32 16.87 -1.10
CA VAL A 817 -21.33 15.40 -0.94
C VAL A 817 -20.38 14.80 -1.95
N GLY A 818 -19.39 14.04 -1.47
CA GLY A 818 -18.48 13.26 -2.32
C GLY A 818 -18.96 11.82 -2.45
N ALA A 819 -18.57 11.14 -3.54
CA ALA A 819 -18.82 9.73 -3.76
C ALA A 819 -17.55 9.04 -4.30
N PHE A 820 -17.28 7.80 -3.84
CA PHE A 820 -16.22 6.96 -4.38
C PHE A 820 -16.64 5.50 -4.38
N VAL A 821 -15.97 4.68 -5.20
CA VAL A 821 -16.28 3.26 -5.36
C VAL A 821 -15.14 2.41 -4.83
N ASP A 822 -15.48 1.39 -4.04
CA ASP A 822 -14.58 0.33 -3.60
C ASP A 822 -14.99 -1.00 -4.25
N VAL A 823 -14.00 -1.79 -4.67
CA VAL A 823 -14.18 -3.11 -5.24
C VAL A 823 -13.76 -4.16 -4.22
N ASN A 824 -14.70 -4.98 -3.76
CA ASN A 824 -14.47 -5.98 -2.73
C ASN A 824 -13.74 -5.40 -1.50
N GLY A 825 -13.97 -4.12 -1.21
CA GLY A 825 -13.34 -3.39 -0.11
C GLY A 825 -13.70 -3.96 1.24
N ARG A 826 -12.84 -3.79 2.23
CA ARG A 826 -13.13 -4.01 3.66
C ARG A 826 -13.62 -2.69 4.27
N GLU A 827 -14.44 -2.82 5.30
CA GLU A 827 -14.93 -1.68 6.09
C GLU A 827 -13.90 -1.18 7.11
#